data_21759863a86aad7c85202773dc9402b2
#
_entry.id   21759863a86aad7c85202773dc9402b2
#
_cell.length_a   1.000
_cell.length_b   1.000
_cell.length_c   1.000
_cell.angle_alpha   90.00
_cell.angle_beta   90.00
_cell.angle_gamma   90.00
#
_symmetry.space_group_name_H-M   'P 1'
#
loop_
_entity.id
_entity.type
_entity.pdbx_description
1 polymer ?
#
loop_
_entity_poly.entity_id
_entity_poly.type
_entity_poly.pdbx_seq_one_letter_code
_entity_poly.pdbx_strand_id
1 'polypeptide(L)'
;MPQKAKAKSRAATTASRSDAYYVFNNDAGGFVIIAGDDAVTPVLGYTSTGSFDAENLPDGLKDLLKSYERQIAALGDSYVANRTAVRTGFAGEKLLNTAKWNQYAPFNKYTPGNYVTGCVATAGAIVMKHHGYPAKGTGSHSYTWNGKTLTANFEHDYDWASMPAKYDGTNDAAFDGVARLMSDLGVAVEMQYAQSGSAAYIGNLITALQTYFGYSKLSYLASIDDMEAEAWKEKLRGEIDANRPILYSASDASVGGHAFVIDGYRGESFSVNWGWGGYCDGCYQIGALNPQSEGRPTGDKYNIGQTAVIGLQPSDGTEKISTMGFMKVSGQLQALNMNVTDVKKGQRGAIFSAPIGNTGDRSFTGEVVVALMNAKGEMREIVTSKPFKLTDFAPGYFYPALSFSIESKVDAEPGDYLAIMAKEDGSEEYIELYDPTFERMRLPATGYEPRTYEIRTKVGEGATIKQAETWYNPSTNFYNGKPVIGSFYYYYLTLDAGIANCCVELNGKLVNDIILGTERPNSFRGLEPAYTLEVKTYRNYQEKDTTINLIGAGMLKEALANGNPDYFVYRNIKVNGEIDKRDFDELASHYFKSIDLSGAKVVAYESYKADMVPDYAFEGNEYLEHFKMPAGVRELGFNAFRATMLKEIDLPETIEEFGLNTFNACFYLTDVYMRHKEAPYWISWCVFASKFDDLYRTLHLYPGSKAKYEAHPFTKNWIVCFDNVVEDLEPTGIHSVTL
;
A
#
# COMPACT_ATOMS: atom_id res chain seq x y z
N MET A 1 -0.69 48.77 17.18
CA MET A 1 0.44 48.30 17.99
C MET A 1 0.02 47.01 18.65
N PRO A 2 0.70 45.91 18.48
CA PRO A 2 0.32 44.64 19.09
C PRO A 2 0.63 44.71 20.59
N GLN A 3 -0.39 44.41 21.41
CA GLN A 3 -0.20 44.26 22.86
C GLN A 3 0.56 42.95 23.12
N LYS A 4 1.66 43.03 23.85
CA LYS A 4 2.42 41.89 24.35
C LYS A 4 1.55 41.09 25.32
N ALA A 5 1.16 39.88 24.94
CA ALA A 5 0.59 38.89 25.85
C ALA A 5 1.62 38.59 26.95
N LYS A 6 1.24 38.78 28.22
CA LYS A 6 2.06 38.36 29.36
C LYS A 6 2.04 36.83 29.43
N ALA A 7 3.08 36.20 28.93
CA ALA A 7 3.34 34.80 29.19
C ALA A 7 3.55 34.62 30.70
N LYS A 8 2.75 33.79 31.35
CA LYS A 8 3.08 33.25 32.67
C LYS A 8 4.27 32.32 32.47
N SER A 9 5.47 32.76 32.85
CA SER A 9 6.65 31.92 32.90
C SER A 9 6.41 30.77 33.86
N ARG A 10 6.24 29.57 33.36
CA ARG A 10 6.43 28.36 34.13
C ARG A 10 7.93 28.20 34.32
N ALA A 11 8.40 28.11 35.56
CA ALA A 11 9.80 27.86 35.88
C ALA A 11 10.27 26.63 35.14
N ALA A 12 11.45 26.72 34.53
CA ALA A 12 12.10 25.63 33.82
C ALA A 12 12.39 24.49 34.83
N THR A 13 11.48 23.54 34.91
CA THR A 13 11.79 22.20 35.33
C THR A 13 12.31 21.48 34.08
N THR A 14 13.43 20.80 34.18
CA THR A 14 14.06 19.97 33.19
C THR A 14 12.96 19.24 32.38
N ALA A 15 12.73 19.72 31.15
CA ALA A 15 11.72 19.12 30.26
C ALA A 15 12.12 17.67 30.06
N SER A 16 11.32 16.76 30.55
CA SER A 16 11.42 15.36 30.10
C SER A 16 11.09 15.37 28.62
N ARG A 17 11.82 14.64 27.79
CA ARG A 17 11.66 14.49 26.35
C ARG A 17 10.30 13.96 25.87
N SER A 18 9.27 13.99 26.75
CA SER A 18 7.92 13.53 26.45
C SER A 18 7.00 14.59 25.81
N ASP A 19 7.42 15.85 25.78
CA ASP A 19 6.56 16.93 25.30
C ASP A 19 6.89 17.23 23.82
N ALA A 20 6.29 16.48 22.91
CA ALA A 20 6.47 16.67 21.47
C ALA A 20 5.96 18.05 20.99
N TYR A 21 4.97 18.59 21.66
CA TYR A 21 4.43 19.93 21.37
C TYR A 21 3.77 20.58 22.59
N TYR A 22 3.55 21.91 22.49
CA TYR A 22 2.84 22.72 23.49
C TYR A 22 1.65 23.41 22.84
N VAL A 23 0.53 23.49 23.54
CA VAL A 23 -0.66 24.20 23.07
C VAL A 23 -0.94 25.41 23.93
N PHE A 24 -1.21 26.56 23.30
CA PHE A 24 -1.55 27.82 23.96
C PHE A 24 -2.91 28.28 23.44
N ASN A 25 -3.89 28.30 24.32
CA ASN A 25 -5.20 28.91 24.05
C ASN A 25 -5.09 30.43 24.19
N ASN A 26 -5.84 31.15 23.34
CA ASN A 26 -6.00 32.60 23.41
C ASN A 26 -7.34 32.96 24.08
N ASP A 27 -7.32 33.82 25.07
CA ASP A 27 -8.54 34.26 25.79
C ASP A 27 -9.59 34.92 24.86
N ALA A 28 -9.15 35.52 23.75
CA ALA A 28 -10.00 36.09 22.73
C ALA A 28 -10.56 35.06 21.70
N GLY A 29 -10.23 33.78 21.89
CA GLY A 29 -10.54 32.67 20.97
C GLY A 29 -9.33 32.29 20.11
N GLY A 30 -9.32 31.00 19.72
CA GLY A 30 -8.24 30.39 18.97
C GLY A 30 -7.16 29.77 19.85
N PHE A 31 -6.29 28.99 19.21
CA PHE A 31 -5.12 28.37 19.83
C PHE A 31 -3.95 28.26 18.87
N VAL A 32 -2.76 27.99 19.39
CA VAL A 32 -1.57 27.68 18.61
C VAL A 32 -0.88 26.45 19.18
N ILE A 33 -0.39 25.57 18.30
CA ILE A 33 0.40 24.38 18.62
C ILE A 33 1.84 24.67 18.22
N ILE A 34 2.75 24.60 19.19
CA ILE A 34 4.17 24.88 19.02
C ILE A 34 4.95 23.57 19.21
N ALA A 35 5.89 23.28 18.33
CA ALA A 35 6.76 22.12 18.46
C ALA A 35 7.59 22.18 19.75
N GLY A 36 7.78 21.02 20.36
CA GLY A 36 8.65 20.83 21.53
C GLY A 36 10.13 20.65 21.17
N ASP A 37 10.44 20.49 19.87
CA ASP A 37 11.79 20.29 19.36
C ASP A 37 12.11 21.31 18.26
N ASP A 38 13.32 21.88 18.30
CA ASP A 38 13.78 22.92 17.36
C ASP A 38 14.32 22.34 16.03
N ALA A 39 14.32 21.02 15.89
CA ALA A 39 14.63 20.33 14.65
C ALA A 39 13.49 20.37 13.62
N VAL A 40 12.29 20.76 14.03
CA VAL A 40 11.10 20.88 13.17
C VAL A 40 10.59 22.32 13.10
N THR A 41 9.61 22.56 12.21
CA THR A 41 8.93 23.85 12.10
C THR A 41 8.32 24.26 13.46
N PRO A 42 8.58 25.48 13.96
CA PRO A 42 8.12 25.89 15.30
C PRO A 42 6.59 25.90 15.47
N VAL A 43 5.82 26.29 14.44
CA VAL A 43 4.35 26.33 14.49
C VAL A 43 3.80 25.13 13.74
N LEU A 44 3.23 24.18 14.49
CA LEU A 44 2.64 22.95 13.94
C LEU A 44 1.18 23.15 13.49
N GLY A 45 0.48 24.09 14.11
CA GLY A 45 -0.88 24.42 13.75
C GLY A 45 -1.44 25.59 14.55
N TYR A 46 -2.47 26.22 14.01
CA TYR A 46 -3.18 27.29 14.72
C TYR A 46 -4.61 27.46 14.17
N THR A 47 -5.48 27.98 15.02
CA THR A 47 -6.80 28.47 14.65
C THR A 47 -7.04 29.85 15.24
N SER A 48 -7.90 30.64 14.59
CA SER A 48 -8.28 31.97 15.08
C SER A 48 -9.58 31.98 15.90
N THR A 49 -10.26 30.84 16.01
CA THR A 49 -11.54 30.70 16.71
C THR A 49 -11.59 29.44 17.56
N GLY A 50 -12.47 29.40 18.56
CA GLY A 50 -12.63 28.26 19.47
C GLY A 50 -11.52 28.18 20.52
N SER A 51 -11.34 27.02 21.12
CA SER A 51 -10.30 26.70 22.09
C SER A 51 -9.88 25.25 21.95
N PHE A 52 -8.65 24.95 22.28
CA PHE A 52 -8.17 23.58 22.34
C PHE A 52 -8.63 22.94 23.65
N ASP A 53 -9.46 21.89 23.51
CA ASP A 53 -9.89 21.03 24.59
C ASP A 53 -9.47 19.60 24.24
N ALA A 54 -8.46 19.09 24.94
CA ALA A 54 -7.83 17.79 24.62
C ALA A 54 -8.82 16.61 24.69
N GLU A 55 -9.89 16.71 25.49
CA GLU A 55 -10.88 15.65 25.63
C GLU A 55 -11.92 15.65 24.48
N ASN A 56 -12.13 16.82 23.86
CA ASN A 56 -13.19 17.03 22.86
C ASN A 56 -12.64 17.50 21.50
N LEU A 57 -11.48 17.01 21.08
CA LEU A 57 -10.92 17.32 19.75
C LEU A 57 -11.60 16.52 18.65
N PRO A 58 -11.67 17.07 17.41
CA PRO A 58 -11.94 16.30 16.21
C PRO A 58 -10.99 15.12 16.08
N ASP A 59 -11.51 13.95 15.72
CA ASP A 59 -10.68 12.75 15.69
C ASP A 59 -9.54 12.86 14.66
N GLY A 60 -9.80 13.47 13.49
CA GLY A 60 -8.73 13.78 12.53
C GLY A 60 -7.62 14.67 13.09
N LEU A 61 -7.96 15.61 13.97
CA LEU A 61 -6.95 16.42 14.66
C LEU A 61 -6.19 15.61 15.71
N LYS A 62 -6.86 14.69 16.44
CA LYS A 62 -6.17 13.77 17.37
C LYS A 62 -5.14 12.93 16.64
N ASP A 63 -5.48 12.41 15.45
CA ASP A 63 -4.57 11.59 14.64
C ASP A 63 -3.40 12.41 14.10
N LEU A 64 -3.64 13.65 13.67
CA LEU A 64 -2.58 14.55 13.25
C LEU A 64 -1.62 14.86 14.41
N LEU A 65 -2.12 15.10 15.61
CA LEU A 65 -1.30 15.34 16.80
C LEU A 65 -0.44 14.13 17.18
N LYS A 66 -0.99 12.91 17.10
CA LYS A 66 -0.21 11.68 17.28
C LYS A 66 0.86 11.50 16.20
N SER A 67 0.57 11.92 14.96
CA SER A 67 1.58 11.93 13.90
C SER A 67 2.73 12.88 14.23
N TYR A 68 2.44 14.06 14.78
CA TYR A 68 3.47 14.98 15.26
C TYR A 68 4.33 14.36 16.36
N GLU A 69 3.70 13.73 17.35
CA GLU A 69 4.40 13.06 18.47
C GLU A 69 5.38 12.00 17.93
N ARG A 70 4.93 11.14 17.01
CA ARG A 70 5.76 10.10 16.41
C ARG A 70 6.92 10.66 15.61
N GLN A 71 6.65 11.67 14.77
CA GLN A 71 7.68 12.31 13.95
C GLN A 71 8.76 12.96 14.80
N ILE A 72 8.38 13.68 15.86
CA ILE A 72 9.31 14.36 16.76
C ILE A 72 10.09 13.33 17.59
N ALA A 73 9.43 12.30 18.13
CA ALA A 73 10.09 11.24 18.88
C ALA A 73 11.15 10.50 18.05
N ALA A 74 10.92 10.36 16.77
CA ALA A 74 11.83 9.67 15.86
C ALA A 74 13.09 10.46 15.51
N LEU A 75 13.17 11.76 15.74
CA LEU A 75 14.35 12.57 15.44
C LEU A 75 15.57 12.17 16.31
N GLY A 76 15.36 11.65 17.53
CA GLY A 76 16.41 11.14 18.41
C GLY A 76 17.44 12.18 18.84
N ASP A 77 18.43 11.78 19.69
CA ASP A 77 19.42 12.64 20.30
C ASP A 77 20.50 13.18 19.38
N SER A 78 20.72 12.56 18.26
CA SER A 78 21.82 12.84 17.33
C SER A 78 21.46 13.84 16.22
N TYR A 79 20.23 14.30 16.18
CA TYR A 79 19.81 15.22 15.13
C TYR A 79 20.16 16.66 15.53
N VAL A 80 21.12 17.25 14.82
CA VAL A 80 21.43 18.68 14.93
C VAL A 80 20.70 19.40 13.82
N ALA A 81 19.75 20.28 14.18
CA ALA A 81 19.05 21.09 13.20
C ALA A 81 20.06 21.90 12.36
N ASN A 82 20.01 21.74 11.05
CA ASN A 82 20.80 22.56 10.16
C ASN A 82 20.18 23.96 10.08
N ARG A 83 20.54 24.84 11.04
CA ARG A 83 20.00 26.20 11.17
C ARG A 83 20.34 27.12 9.99
N THR A 84 21.16 26.67 9.05
CA THR A 84 21.61 27.45 7.88
C THR A 84 20.80 27.21 6.63
N ALA A 85 19.90 26.24 6.60
CA ALA A 85 18.95 26.13 5.49
C ALA A 85 17.96 27.31 5.60
N VAL A 86 18.21 28.37 4.85
CA VAL A 86 17.18 29.37 4.55
C VAL A 86 16.08 28.60 3.84
N ARG A 87 15.03 28.22 4.58
CA ARG A 87 13.83 27.67 3.98
C ARG A 87 13.29 28.76 3.06
N THR A 88 13.38 28.54 1.77
CA THR A 88 12.56 29.24 0.81
C THR A 88 11.15 28.68 0.98
N GLY A 89 10.48 29.13 2.06
CA GLY A 89 9.14 28.73 2.37
C GLY A 89 8.21 29.14 1.23
N PHE A 90 7.22 28.33 0.95
CA PHE A 90 6.15 28.71 0.03
C PHE A 90 5.51 30.00 0.55
N ALA A 91 5.44 31.01 -0.32
CA ALA A 91 4.74 32.25 -0.05
C ALA A 91 3.30 32.16 -0.59
N GLY A 92 2.39 32.92 0.04
CA GLY A 92 1.04 33.09 -0.45
C GLY A 92 -0.02 32.44 0.42
N GLU A 93 -1.26 32.76 0.09
CA GLU A 93 -2.45 32.28 0.78
C GLU A 93 -3.57 32.10 -0.25
N LYS A 94 -4.28 30.98 -0.16
CA LYS A 94 -5.53 30.75 -0.87
C LYS A 94 -6.46 29.91 -0.01
N LEU A 95 -7.68 30.41 0.22
CA LEU A 95 -8.71 29.77 1.00
C LEU A 95 -9.97 29.60 0.16
N LEU A 96 -10.51 28.38 0.11
CA LEU A 96 -11.73 28.05 -0.63
C LEU A 96 -13.01 28.25 0.21
N ASN A 97 -12.87 28.41 1.54
CA ASN A 97 -13.95 28.68 2.47
C ASN A 97 -15.12 27.69 2.34
N THR A 98 -14.84 26.40 2.46
CA THR A 98 -15.83 25.33 2.35
C THR A 98 -16.88 25.37 3.48
N ALA A 99 -18.04 24.71 3.26
CA ALA A 99 -19.13 24.66 4.22
C ALA A 99 -18.69 24.03 5.55
N LYS A 100 -19.14 24.57 6.67
CA LYS A 100 -18.81 24.11 8.02
C LYS A 100 -19.91 23.19 8.55
N TRP A 101 -19.94 21.96 8.03
CA TRP A 101 -20.90 20.94 8.37
C TRP A 101 -20.38 19.95 9.41
N ASN A 102 -21.30 19.19 10.01
CA ASN A 102 -21.04 18.28 11.12
C ASN A 102 -21.63 16.88 10.83
N GLN A 103 -21.31 15.92 11.69
CA GLN A 103 -21.78 14.54 11.58
C GLN A 103 -23.01 14.23 12.45
N TYR A 104 -23.35 15.10 13.41
CA TYR A 104 -24.46 14.96 14.36
C TYR A 104 -25.72 15.70 13.88
N ALA A 105 -26.75 15.70 14.70
CA ALA A 105 -27.98 16.42 14.37
C ALA A 105 -27.70 17.91 14.06
N PRO A 106 -28.36 18.48 13.02
CA PRO A 106 -29.43 17.90 12.19
C PRO A 106 -28.94 17.09 10.98
N PHE A 107 -27.65 16.94 10.77
CA PHE A 107 -27.04 16.34 9.57
C PHE A 107 -27.32 14.83 9.44
N ASN A 108 -27.47 14.11 10.56
CA ASN A 108 -27.70 12.66 10.60
C ASN A 108 -29.19 12.27 10.65
N LYS A 109 -30.09 13.17 10.28
CA LYS A 109 -31.56 12.95 10.34
C LYS A 109 -32.01 11.70 9.58
N TYR A 110 -31.37 11.36 8.46
CA TYR A 110 -31.74 10.26 7.59
C TYR A 110 -30.84 9.03 7.69
N THR A 111 -29.86 9.05 8.59
CA THR A 111 -29.04 7.87 8.82
C THR A 111 -29.79 6.83 9.66
N PRO A 112 -29.49 5.53 9.52
CA PRO A 112 -30.12 4.48 10.32
C PRO A 112 -29.94 4.75 11.81
N GLY A 113 -31.08 4.83 12.57
CA GLY A 113 -31.07 5.07 14.01
C GLY A 113 -30.46 6.43 14.43
N ASN A 114 -30.39 7.40 13.53
CA ASN A 114 -29.74 8.70 13.71
C ASN A 114 -28.27 8.57 14.15
N TYR A 115 -27.58 7.52 13.73
CA TYR A 115 -26.14 7.38 13.94
C TYR A 115 -25.41 8.48 13.19
N VAL A 116 -24.18 8.78 13.61
CA VAL A 116 -23.37 9.81 12.95
C VAL A 116 -23.19 9.51 11.47
N THR A 117 -23.14 10.57 10.65
CA THR A 117 -23.06 10.43 9.17
C THR A 117 -21.79 9.73 8.70
N GLY A 118 -20.71 9.79 9.50
CA GLY A 118 -19.39 9.33 9.15
C GLY A 118 -18.55 10.41 8.45
N CYS A 119 -17.26 10.42 8.75
CA CYS A 119 -16.32 11.45 8.25
C CYS A 119 -16.24 11.46 6.71
N VAL A 120 -16.27 10.28 6.07
CA VAL A 120 -16.17 10.14 4.60
C VAL A 120 -17.37 10.79 3.91
N ALA A 121 -18.59 10.50 4.36
CA ALA A 121 -19.80 11.10 3.78
C ALA A 121 -19.86 12.61 4.03
N THR A 122 -19.46 13.06 5.23
CA THR A 122 -19.42 14.49 5.58
C THR A 122 -18.40 15.25 4.73
N ALA A 123 -17.18 14.73 4.59
CA ALA A 123 -16.15 15.35 3.75
C ALA A 123 -16.57 15.40 2.28
N GLY A 124 -17.15 14.31 1.76
CA GLY A 124 -17.71 14.27 0.41
C GLY A 124 -18.80 15.33 0.18
N ALA A 125 -19.75 15.43 1.11
CA ALA A 125 -20.82 16.43 1.04
C ALA A 125 -20.28 17.86 1.03
N ILE A 126 -19.25 18.16 1.85
CA ILE A 126 -18.60 19.48 1.90
C ILE A 126 -17.97 19.83 0.55
N VAL A 127 -17.27 18.88 -0.08
CA VAL A 127 -16.67 19.09 -1.41
C VAL A 127 -17.73 19.25 -2.50
N MET A 128 -18.80 18.44 -2.48
CA MET A 128 -19.92 18.58 -3.42
C MET A 128 -20.61 19.94 -3.29
N LYS A 129 -20.77 20.45 -2.05
CA LYS A 129 -21.32 21.79 -1.79
C LYS A 129 -20.43 22.88 -2.37
N HIS A 130 -19.11 22.76 -2.25
CA HIS A 130 -18.18 23.73 -2.85
C HIS A 130 -18.37 23.81 -4.36
N HIS A 131 -18.50 22.67 -5.04
CA HIS A 131 -18.73 22.61 -6.48
C HIS A 131 -20.17 22.98 -6.89
N GLY A 132 -21.15 22.90 -5.95
CA GLY A 132 -22.58 23.04 -6.28
C GLY A 132 -23.04 22.01 -7.31
N TYR A 133 -22.54 20.79 -7.24
CA TYR A 133 -22.68 19.75 -8.26
C TYR A 133 -22.84 18.35 -7.64
N PRO A 134 -23.59 17.44 -8.30
CA PRO A 134 -24.42 17.64 -9.50
C PRO A 134 -25.76 18.34 -9.18
N ALA A 135 -26.46 18.81 -10.19
CA ALA A 135 -27.86 19.25 -10.00
C ALA A 135 -28.77 18.07 -9.65
N LYS A 136 -28.49 16.89 -10.22
CA LYS A 136 -29.20 15.64 -10.01
C LYS A 136 -28.24 14.48 -10.10
N GLY A 137 -28.33 13.49 -9.21
CA GLY A 137 -27.55 12.25 -9.29
C GLY A 137 -28.12 11.26 -10.31
N THR A 138 -27.47 10.11 -10.46
CA THR A 138 -27.83 9.07 -11.43
C THR A 138 -27.91 7.71 -10.76
N GLY A 139 -28.97 6.94 -11.08
CA GLY A 139 -29.14 5.56 -10.64
C GLY A 139 -29.43 5.41 -9.15
N SER A 140 -29.16 4.22 -8.64
CA SER A 140 -29.40 3.85 -7.24
C SER A 140 -28.35 2.87 -6.76
N HIS A 141 -28.16 2.79 -5.44
CA HIS A 141 -27.29 1.80 -4.80
C HIS A 141 -27.98 1.16 -3.60
N SER A 142 -27.61 -0.09 -3.32
CA SER A 142 -28.10 -0.84 -2.17
C SER A 142 -26.99 -1.71 -1.60
N TYR A 143 -26.88 -1.75 -0.28
CA TYR A 143 -25.96 -2.65 0.41
C TYR A 143 -26.59 -3.20 1.70
N THR A 144 -25.99 -4.20 2.29
CA THR A 144 -26.46 -4.79 3.54
C THR A 144 -25.62 -4.29 4.71
N TRP A 145 -26.31 -3.70 5.71
CA TRP A 145 -25.74 -3.27 6.98
C TRP A 145 -26.53 -3.89 8.14
N ASN A 146 -25.84 -4.61 9.06
CA ASN A 146 -26.47 -5.31 10.18
C ASN A 146 -27.73 -6.13 9.79
N GLY A 147 -27.66 -6.86 8.68
CA GLY A 147 -28.75 -7.68 8.15
C GLY A 147 -29.93 -6.90 7.57
N LYS A 148 -29.84 -5.58 7.43
CA LYS A 148 -30.82 -4.71 6.80
C LYS A 148 -30.31 -4.18 5.48
N THR A 149 -31.12 -4.22 4.44
CA THR A 149 -30.78 -3.56 3.17
C THR A 149 -31.03 -2.07 3.28
N LEU A 150 -30.01 -1.28 3.05
CA LEU A 150 -30.09 0.17 2.92
C LEU A 150 -30.03 0.51 1.43
N THR A 151 -30.91 1.39 0.99
CA THR A 151 -31.04 1.78 -0.43
C THR A 151 -31.14 3.29 -0.55
N ALA A 152 -30.43 3.87 -1.51
CA ALA A 152 -30.62 5.25 -1.95
C ALA A 152 -30.87 5.29 -3.46
N ASN A 153 -31.80 6.14 -3.87
CA ASN A 153 -31.99 6.51 -5.27
C ASN A 153 -31.48 7.94 -5.44
N PHE A 154 -30.47 8.12 -6.28
CA PHE A 154 -29.80 9.39 -6.48
C PHE A 154 -30.46 10.26 -7.55
N GLU A 155 -31.52 9.74 -8.23
CA GLU A 155 -32.23 10.45 -9.30
C GLU A 155 -33.19 11.51 -8.76
N HIS A 156 -32.72 12.38 -7.87
CA HIS A 156 -33.46 13.54 -7.36
C HIS A 156 -32.57 14.78 -7.37
N ASP A 157 -33.18 15.95 -7.28
CA ASP A 157 -32.51 17.23 -7.34
C ASP A 157 -31.78 17.56 -6.01
N TYR A 158 -30.58 18.12 -6.12
CA TYR A 158 -29.84 18.71 -5.02
C TYR A 158 -29.91 20.24 -5.14
N ASP A 159 -30.73 20.87 -4.29
CA ASP A 159 -30.86 22.33 -4.27
C ASP A 159 -29.71 22.97 -3.48
N TRP A 160 -28.57 23.09 -4.15
CA TRP A 160 -27.32 23.63 -3.57
C TRP A 160 -27.48 25.05 -3.02
N ALA A 161 -28.37 25.86 -3.59
CA ALA A 161 -28.58 27.24 -3.19
C ALA A 161 -29.28 27.32 -1.82
N SER A 162 -30.18 26.39 -1.53
CA SER A 162 -30.91 26.34 -0.26
C SER A 162 -30.16 25.68 0.88
N MET A 163 -29.02 24.99 0.61
CA MET A 163 -28.21 24.34 1.64
C MET A 163 -27.33 25.36 2.38
N PRO A 164 -27.56 25.67 3.67
CA PRO A 164 -26.74 26.66 4.39
C PRO A 164 -25.30 26.20 4.58
N ALA A 165 -24.35 27.14 4.52
CA ALA A 165 -22.94 26.81 4.67
C ALA A 165 -22.50 26.51 6.11
N LYS A 166 -23.30 26.93 7.11
CA LYS A 166 -23.01 26.71 8.54
C LYS A 166 -24.31 26.57 9.32
N TYR A 167 -24.33 25.62 10.25
CA TYR A 167 -25.41 25.44 11.20
C TYR A 167 -25.19 26.35 12.42
N ASP A 168 -26.23 27.11 12.79
CA ASP A 168 -26.20 28.07 13.91
C ASP A 168 -26.89 27.56 15.17
N GLY A 169 -27.41 26.33 15.15
CA GLY A 169 -28.13 25.71 16.28
C GLY A 169 -29.59 26.01 16.33
N THR A 170 -30.20 26.74 15.38
CA THR A 170 -31.58 27.24 15.49
C THR A 170 -32.54 26.80 14.37
N ASN A 171 -32.03 26.35 13.23
CA ASN A 171 -32.86 26.04 12.05
C ASN A 171 -32.57 24.68 11.44
N ASP A 172 -32.96 23.60 12.11
CA ASP A 172 -32.74 22.21 11.64
C ASP A 172 -33.44 21.96 10.29
N ALA A 173 -34.58 22.58 10.02
CA ALA A 173 -35.32 22.37 8.78
C ALA A 173 -34.54 22.84 7.54
N ALA A 174 -33.73 23.88 7.66
CA ALA A 174 -32.89 24.37 6.57
C ALA A 174 -31.80 23.38 6.18
N PHE A 175 -31.47 22.40 7.03
CA PHE A 175 -30.46 21.37 6.78
C PHE A 175 -31.03 20.05 6.26
N ASP A 176 -32.33 19.99 5.96
CA ASP A 176 -32.97 18.77 5.46
C ASP A 176 -32.28 18.25 4.15
N GLY A 177 -32.02 19.14 3.21
CA GLY A 177 -31.30 18.82 1.99
C GLY A 177 -29.85 18.34 2.23
N VAL A 178 -29.15 18.92 3.22
CA VAL A 178 -27.80 18.49 3.61
C VAL A 178 -27.84 17.11 4.25
N ALA A 179 -28.79 16.86 5.16
CA ALA A 179 -28.96 15.56 5.81
C ALA A 179 -29.28 14.45 4.79
N ARG A 180 -30.08 14.77 3.77
CA ARG A 180 -30.38 13.84 2.67
C ARG A 180 -29.11 13.54 1.86
N LEU A 181 -28.37 14.56 1.43
CA LEU A 181 -27.10 14.38 0.72
C LEU A 181 -26.13 13.49 1.50
N MET A 182 -25.98 13.72 2.80
CA MET A 182 -25.08 12.91 3.64
C MET A 182 -25.57 11.48 3.79
N SER A 183 -26.90 11.25 3.83
CA SER A 183 -27.49 9.91 3.83
C SER A 183 -27.27 9.20 2.50
N ASP A 184 -27.44 9.90 1.38
CA ASP A 184 -27.20 9.36 0.04
C ASP A 184 -25.74 8.94 -0.13
N LEU A 185 -24.81 9.81 0.26
CA LEU A 185 -23.39 9.50 0.26
C LEU A 185 -23.07 8.32 1.18
N GLY A 186 -23.69 8.26 2.37
CA GLY A 186 -23.49 7.16 3.28
C GLY A 186 -23.90 5.80 2.68
N VAL A 187 -25.00 5.76 1.91
CA VAL A 187 -25.37 4.55 1.16
C VAL A 187 -24.41 4.30 0.01
N ALA A 188 -24.04 5.33 -0.73
CA ALA A 188 -23.17 5.22 -1.90
C ALA A 188 -21.75 4.69 -1.54
N VAL A 189 -21.26 4.93 -0.31
CA VAL A 189 -19.97 4.46 0.18
C VAL A 189 -20.04 3.19 1.05
N GLU A 190 -21.23 2.60 1.19
CA GLU A 190 -21.48 1.42 2.04
C GLU A 190 -21.10 1.65 3.51
N MET A 191 -21.55 2.77 4.07
CA MET A 191 -21.19 3.22 5.41
C MET A 191 -21.50 2.18 6.49
N GLN A 192 -20.50 1.84 7.28
CA GLN A 192 -20.67 1.02 8.47
C GLN A 192 -21.10 1.94 9.64
N TYR A 193 -22.39 2.12 9.79
CA TYR A 193 -22.96 3.02 10.80
C TYR A 193 -22.80 2.46 12.22
N ALA A 194 -22.39 3.33 13.15
CA ALA A 194 -22.31 3.02 14.58
C ALA A 194 -22.55 4.28 15.41
N GLN A 195 -22.91 4.08 16.68
CA GLN A 195 -23.27 5.19 17.57
C GLN A 195 -22.07 6.08 17.91
N SER A 196 -20.90 5.49 18.08
CA SER A 196 -19.66 6.20 18.48
C SER A 196 -18.83 6.67 17.30
N GLY A 197 -19.12 6.22 16.07
CA GLY A 197 -18.38 6.59 14.86
C GLY A 197 -18.72 5.68 13.70
N SER A 198 -19.14 6.26 12.57
CA SER A 198 -19.46 5.54 11.34
C SER A 198 -18.27 5.59 10.38
N ALA A 199 -17.93 4.46 9.76
CA ALA A 199 -16.73 4.30 8.95
C ALA A 199 -17.04 3.86 7.52
N ALA A 200 -16.28 4.36 6.55
CA ALA A 200 -16.25 3.89 5.17
C ALA A 200 -14.83 4.12 4.59
N TYR A 201 -14.49 3.36 3.56
CA TYR A 201 -13.23 3.57 2.86
C TYR A 201 -13.33 4.76 1.90
N ILE A 202 -12.33 5.66 1.93
CA ILE A 202 -12.33 6.88 1.10
C ILE A 202 -12.34 6.56 -0.41
N GLY A 203 -11.76 5.44 -0.82
CA GLY A 203 -11.82 4.96 -2.20
C GLY A 203 -13.25 4.69 -2.69
N ASN A 204 -14.15 4.22 -1.80
CA ASN A 204 -15.55 4.04 -2.15
C ASN A 204 -16.22 5.38 -2.48
N LEU A 205 -15.79 6.48 -1.83
CA LEU A 205 -16.31 7.82 -2.13
C LEU A 205 -15.91 8.28 -3.53
N ILE A 206 -14.68 8.04 -3.96
CA ILE A 206 -14.26 8.37 -5.33
C ILE A 206 -15.12 7.61 -6.33
N THR A 207 -15.25 6.30 -6.15
CA THR A 207 -16.09 5.44 -7.00
C THR A 207 -17.55 5.92 -7.03
N ALA A 208 -18.09 6.27 -5.87
CA ALA A 208 -19.47 6.79 -5.77
C ALA A 208 -19.65 8.12 -6.50
N LEU A 209 -18.71 9.07 -6.32
CA LEU A 209 -18.73 10.38 -6.98
C LEU A 209 -18.64 10.23 -8.51
N GLN A 210 -17.81 9.32 -8.99
CA GLN A 210 -17.67 9.03 -10.42
C GLN A 210 -18.88 8.30 -11.01
N THR A 211 -19.49 7.39 -10.25
CA THR A 211 -20.57 6.54 -10.76
C THR A 211 -21.92 7.20 -10.70
N TYR A 212 -22.23 7.85 -9.56
CA TYR A 212 -23.59 8.34 -9.28
C TYR A 212 -23.71 9.85 -9.35
N PHE A 213 -22.61 10.58 -9.23
CA PHE A 213 -22.64 12.05 -9.10
C PHE A 213 -21.94 12.81 -10.22
N GLY A 214 -21.51 12.09 -11.28
CA GLY A 214 -20.96 12.70 -12.50
C GLY A 214 -19.62 13.43 -12.33
N TYR A 215 -18.83 13.05 -11.33
CA TYR A 215 -17.49 13.57 -11.15
C TYR A 215 -16.49 12.96 -12.15
N SER A 216 -15.41 13.68 -12.37
CA SER A 216 -14.33 13.28 -13.27
C SER A 216 -13.82 11.88 -12.96
N LYS A 217 -13.79 11.01 -13.95
CA LYS A 217 -13.17 9.70 -13.87
C LYS A 217 -11.64 9.75 -13.83
N LEU A 218 -11.05 10.93 -14.03
CA LEU A 218 -9.61 11.19 -13.91
C LEU A 218 -9.19 11.52 -12.47
N SER A 219 -10.13 11.64 -11.54
CA SER A 219 -9.80 11.79 -10.12
C SER A 219 -9.30 10.48 -9.52
N TYR A 220 -8.27 10.54 -8.67
CA TYR A 220 -7.61 9.38 -8.11
C TYR A 220 -7.15 9.60 -6.66
N LEU A 221 -6.85 8.51 -5.97
CA LEU A 221 -6.31 8.52 -4.60
C LEU A 221 -4.79 8.47 -4.64
N ALA A 222 -4.13 9.59 -4.31
CA ALA A 222 -2.68 9.65 -4.14
C ALA A 222 -2.29 9.32 -2.70
N SER A 223 -1.12 8.71 -2.51
CA SER A 223 -0.53 8.46 -1.18
C SER A 223 0.74 9.28 -0.98
N ILE A 224 0.92 9.81 0.23
CA ILE A 224 2.17 10.46 0.62
C ILE A 224 3.36 9.49 0.56
N ASP A 225 3.10 8.19 0.75
CA ASP A 225 4.14 7.15 0.72
C ASP A 225 4.78 6.97 -0.66
N ASP A 226 4.13 7.50 -1.69
CA ASP A 226 4.55 7.37 -3.07
C ASP A 226 5.44 8.51 -3.56
N MET A 227 5.64 9.57 -2.77
CA MET A 227 6.40 10.75 -3.20
C MET A 227 7.12 11.46 -2.05
N GLU A 228 8.03 12.36 -2.41
CA GLU A 228 8.74 13.19 -1.45
C GLU A 228 7.82 14.24 -0.80
N ALA A 229 8.12 14.62 0.44
CA ALA A 229 7.29 15.54 1.23
C ALA A 229 7.03 16.88 0.55
N GLU A 230 8.01 17.45 -0.11
CA GLU A 230 7.83 18.74 -0.81
C GLU A 230 6.97 18.57 -2.07
N ALA A 231 7.16 17.49 -2.84
CA ALA A 231 6.31 17.16 -3.98
C ALA A 231 4.86 16.91 -3.57
N TRP A 232 4.65 16.27 -2.40
CA TRP A 232 3.32 16.11 -1.81
C TRP A 232 2.66 17.46 -1.52
N LYS A 233 3.36 18.37 -0.86
CA LYS A 233 2.84 19.71 -0.57
C LYS A 233 2.55 20.51 -1.83
N GLU A 234 3.44 20.47 -2.83
CA GLU A 234 3.22 21.11 -4.12
C GLU A 234 1.98 20.58 -4.83
N LYS A 235 1.77 19.26 -4.80
CA LYS A 235 0.58 18.62 -5.36
C LYS A 235 -0.70 19.11 -4.67
N LEU A 236 -0.75 19.11 -3.35
CA LEU A 236 -1.90 19.62 -2.60
C LEU A 236 -2.16 21.11 -2.90
N ARG A 237 -1.12 21.91 -3.01
CA ARG A 237 -1.28 23.35 -3.38
C ARG A 237 -1.85 23.49 -4.79
N GLY A 238 -1.38 22.67 -5.75
CA GLY A 238 -1.88 22.66 -7.12
C GLY A 238 -3.40 22.39 -7.20
N GLU A 239 -3.92 21.51 -6.33
CA GLU A 239 -5.38 21.29 -6.24
C GLU A 239 -6.12 22.55 -5.75
N ILE A 240 -5.62 23.16 -4.70
CA ILE A 240 -6.20 24.40 -4.16
C ILE A 240 -6.12 25.54 -5.17
N ASP A 241 -5.00 25.66 -5.88
CA ASP A 241 -4.81 26.67 -6.93
C ASP A 241 -5.76 26.45 -8.11
N ALA A 242 -6.12 25.21 -8.38
CA ALA A 242 -7.15 24.83 -9.35
C ALA A 242 -8.60 24.93 -8.82
N ASN A 243 -8.80 25.51 -7.62
CA ASN A 243 -10.10 25.65 -6.96
C ASN A 243 -10.78 24.31 -6.62
N ARG A 244 -9.99 23.29 -6.31
CA ARG A 244 -10.45 21.96 -5.90
C ARG A 244 -10.14 21.73 -4.42
N PRO A 245 -11.14 21.73 -3.53
CA PRO A 245 -10.94 21.29 -2.15
C PRO A 245 -10.61 19.79 -2.13
N ILE A 246 -9.69 19.39 -1.28
CA ILE A 246 -9.10 18.07 -1.29
C ILE A 246 -9.77 17.21 -0.24
N LEU A 247 -10.33 16.06 -0.64
CA LEU A 247 -10.68 14.98 0.28
C LEU A 247 -9.38 14.35 0.76
N TYR A 248 -9.11 14.47 2.04
CA TYR A 248 -7.88 13.98 2.67
C TYR A 248 -8.20 12.94 3.73
N SER A 249 -7.40 11.91 3.80
CA SER A 249 -7.50 10.88 4.83
C SER A 249 -6.14 10.66 5.47
N ALA A 250 -6.15 10.56 6.79
CA ALA A 250 -5.01 10.08 7.56
C ALA A 250 -5.46 8.87 8.37
N SER A 251 -4.65 7.83 8.42
CA SER A 251 -4.92 6.62 9.19
C SER A 251 -3.80 6.34 10.17
N ASP A 252 -4.18 5.86 11.34
CA ASP A 252 -3.29 5.28 12.31
C ASP A 252 -3.71 3.81 12.53
N ALA A 253 -2.76 2.88 12.43
CA ALA A 253 -3.00 1.45 12.62
C ALA A 253 -3.67 1.11 13.95
N SER A 254 -3.53 1.97 14.99
CA SER A 254 -4.05 1.73 16.34
C SER A 254 -5.45 2.30 16.61
N VAL A 255 -5.94 3.27 15.79
CA VAL A 255 -7.18 4.02 16.07
C VAL A 255 -8.14 4.14 14.89
N GLY A 256 -7.77 3.63 13.72
CA GLY A 256 -8.54 3.78 12.48
C GLY A 256 -8.18 5.06 11.72
N GLY A 257 -8.88 5.32 10.61
CA GLY A 257 -8.63 6.47 9.74
C GLY A 257 -9.75 7.50 9.81
N HIS A 258 -9.39 8.78 9.59
CA HIS A 258 -10.35 9.86 9.47
C HIS A 258 -10.22 10.59 8.14
N ALA A 259 -11.37 10.90 7.53
CA ALA A 259 -11.47 11.73 6.34
C ALA A 259 -11.85 13.17 6.73
N PHE A 260 -11.22 14.15 6.10
CA PHE A 260 -11.49 15.58 6.28
C PHE A 260 -11.21 16.33 4.97
N VAL A 261 -11.40 17.65 4.98
CA VAL A 261 -11.19 18.47 3.77
C VAL A 261 -10.03 19.43 4.00
N ILE A 262 -9.06 19.45 3.08
CA ILE A 262 -8.11 20.56 2.96
C ILE A 262 -8.74 21.56 2.00
N ASP A 263 -8.99 22.77 2.51
CA ASP A 263 -9.70 23.82 1.78
C ASP A 263 -8.88 25.11 1.57
N GLY A 264 -7.56 25.00 1.69
CA GLY A 264 -6.68 26.12 1.45
C GLY A 264 -5.26 25.94 1.98
N TYR A 265 -4.48 27.01 1.88
CA TYR A 265 -3.15 27.08 2.46
C TYR A 265 -2.78 28.52 2.86
N ARG A 266 -1.86 28.65 3.83
CA ARG A 266 -1.18 29.88 4.22
C ARG A 266 0.30 29.58 4.46
N GLY A 267 1.18 30.10 3.59
CA GLY A 267 2.58 29.75 3.63
C GLY A 267 2.75 28.23 3.58
N GLU A 268 3.45 27.63 4.53
CA GLU A 268 3.71 26.19 4.63
C GLU A 268 2.56 25.38 5.23
N SER A 269 1.55 26.04 5.81
CA SER A 269 0.45 25.35 6.48
C SER A 269 -0.76 25.24 5.58
N PHE A 270 -1.49 24.12 5.71
CA PHE A 270 -2.75 23.87 4.99
C PHE A 270 -3.95 24.19 5.88
N SER A 271 -4.97 24.83 5.29
CA SER A 271 -6.26 25.06 5.92
C SER A 271 -7.08 23.78 5.91
N VAL A 272 -7.49 23.34 7.10
CA VAL A 272 -8.20 22.08 7.31
C VAL A 272 -9.60 22.37 7.84
N ASN A 273 -10.59 21.76 7.22
CA ASN A 273 -11.97 21.64 7.68
C ASN A 273 -12.19 20.20 8.16
N TRP A 274 -12.31 20.04 9.47
CA TRP A 274 -12.42 18.73 10.11
C TRP A 274 -13.78 18.04 9.93
N GLY A 275 -14.79 18.75 9.40
CA GLY A 275 -16.16 18.23 9.32
C GLY A 275 -16.87 18.20 10.67
N TRP A 276 -16.53 19.11 11.59
CA TRP A 276 -17.08 19.26 12.95
C TRP A 276 -17.70 20.62 13.17
N GLY A 277 -18.43 21.13 12.16
CA GLY A 277 -19.15 22.40 12.26
C GLY A 277 -18.24 23.63 12.34
N GLY A 278 -16.98 23.50 11.96
CA GLY A 278 -15.95 24.54 12.07
C GLY A 278 -15.16 24.53 13.38
N TYR A 279 -15.43 23.54 14.26
CA TYR A 279 -14.67 23.40 15.52
C TYR A 279 -13.23 22.92 15.23
N CYS A 280 -12.26 23.64 15.74
CA CYS A 280 -10.82 23.45 15.50
C CYS A 280 -10.39 23.59 14.03
N ASP A 281 -11.23 24.06 13.11
CA ASP A 281 -10.79 24.39 11.77
C ASP A 281 -9.67 25.43 11.83
N GLY A 282 -8.62 25.23 11.07
CA GLY A 282 -7.44 26.10 11.13
C GLY A 282 -6.36 25.70 10.14
N CYS A 283 -5.16 26.25 10.32
CA CYS A 283 -4.00 25.93 9.51
C CYS A 283 -3.06 25.00 10.26
N TYR A 284 -2.68 23.91 9.60
CA TYR A 284 -1.86 22.85 10.19
C TYR A 284 -0.75 22.43 9.23
N GLN A 285 0.37 21.93 9.78
CA GLN A 285 1.40 21.28 9.00
C GLN A 285 0.89 19.90 8.57
N ILE A 286 0.95 19.61 7.29
CA ILE A 286 0.56 18.34 6.68
C ILE A 286 1.81 17.73 6.04
N GLY A 287 1.97 16.42 6.19
CA GLY A 287 3.13 15.69 5.70
C GLY A 287 4.29 15.67 6.68
N ALA A 288 5.53 15.58 6.20
CA ALA A 288 6.71 15.50 7.04
C ALA A 288 7.03 16.83 7.72
N LEU A 289 7.20 16.81 9.04
CA LEU A 289 7.64 17.96 9.83
C LEU A 289 9.11 18.30 9.57
N ASN A 290 9.91 17.30 9.25
CA ASN A 290 11.32 17.44 8.87
C ASN A 290 11.62 16.60 7.62
N PRO A 291 11.66 17.21 6.42
CA PRO A 291 11.94 16.51 5.17
C PRO A 291 13.30 15.79 5.13
N GLN A 292 14.29 16.26 5.92
CA GLN A 292 15.62 15.64 5.95
C GLN A 292 15.64 14.33 6.74
N SER A 293 14.62 14.03 7.54
CA SER A 293 14.50 12.76 8.26
C SER A 293 14.06 11.59 7.37
N GLU A 294 13.54 11.86 6.19
CA GLU A 294 13.04 10.85 5.24
C GLU A 294 14.15 10.00 4.60
N GLY A 295 15.40 10.46 4.63
CA GLY A 295 16.57 9.75 4.09
C GLY A 295 17.21 8.73 5.02
N ARG A 296 16.59 8.33 6.13
CA ARG A 296 17.16 7.33 7.04
C ARG A 296 16.94 5.91 6.52
N PRO A 297 17.97 5.02 6.64
CA PRO A 297 17.94 3.65 6.12
C PRO A 297 16.96 2.70 6.84
N THR A 298 16.24 3.14 7.85
CA THR A 298 15.45 2.28 8.77
C THR A 298 14.06 1.94 8.28
N GLY A 299 13.64 2.37 7.10
CA GLY A 299 12.33 2.02 6.56
C GLY A 299 11.11 2.61 7.28
N ASP A 300 11.32 3.32 8.38
CA ASP A 300 10.25 3.95 9.15
C ASP A 300 9.88 5.29 8.52
N LYS A 301 8.90 5.25 7.64
CA LYS A 301 8.25 6.46 7.12
C LYS A 301 7.26 6.95 8.18
N TYR A 302 7.58 8.06 8.81
CA TYR A 302 6.76 8.64 9.89
C TYR A 302 5.43 9.26 9.42
N ASN A 303 5.19 9.28 8.11
CA ASN A 303 3.99 9.84 7.46
C ASN A 303 3.09 8.79 6.84
N ILE A 304 3.17 7.54 7.28
CA ILE A 304 2.44 6.40 6.70
C ILE A 304 0.93 6.66 6.74
N GLY A 305 0.26 6.31 5.64
CA GLY A 305 -1.20 6.25 5.57
C GLY A 305 -1.92 7.56 5.31
N GLN A 306 -1.21 8.65 4.95
CA GLN A 306 -1.87 9.86 4.49
C GLN A 306 -2.20 9.75 3.00
N THR A 307 -3.46 10.02 2.65
CA THR A 307 -3.93 9.98 1.26
C THR A 307 -4.75 11.21 0.91
N ALA A 308 -4.74 11.58 -0.36
CA ALA A 308 -5.50 12.71 -0.90
C ALA A 308 -6.17 12.34 -2.21
N VAL A 309 -7.40 12.81 -2.42
CA VAL A 309 -8.07 12.69 -3.72
C VAL A 309 -7.64 13.86 -4.59
N ILE A 310 -6.97 13.55 -5.67
CA ILE A 310 -6.42 14.50 -6.64
C ILE A 310 -7.31 14.58 -7.88
N GLY A 311 -7.43 15.76 -8.49
CA GLY A 311 -8.22 15.98 -9.69
C GLY A 311 -9.73 15.90 -9.47
N LEU A 312 -10.22 16.03 -8.23
CA LEU A 312 -11.62 15.89 -7.91
C LEU A 312 -12.43 17.12 -8.36
N GLN A 313 -13.16 16.97 -9.44
CA GLN A 313 -14.00 18.01 -10.01
C GLN A 313 -15.17 17.41 -10.77
N PRO A 314 -16.27 18.16 -11.04
CA PRO A 314 -17.29 17.76 -11.98
C PRO A 314 -16.68 17.38 -13.34
N SER A 315 -17.18 16.31 -13.96
CA SER A 315 -16.80 15.95 -15.32
C SER A 315 -17.38 16.98 -16.29
N ASP A 316 -16.59 17.44 -17.26
CA ASP A 316 -17.03 18.29 -18.36
C ASP A 316 -17.52 17.47 -19.58
N GLY A 317 -17.50 16.14 -19.45
CA GLY A 317 -17.91 15.20 -20.49
C GLY A 317 -16.93 15.06 -21.65
N THR A 318 -15.77 15.73 -21.61
CA THR A 318 -14.73 15.64 -22.65
C THR A 318 -13.66 14.61 -22.36
N GLU A 319 -13.71 13.98 -21.20
CA GLU A 319 -12.71 13.01 -20.72
C GLU A 319 -12.67 11.78 -21.62
N LYS A 320 -11.48 11.51 -22.15
CA LYS A 320 -11.23 10.30 -22.91
C LYS A 320 -10.53 9.28 -22.03
N ILE A 321 -11.20 8.16 -21.79
CA ILE A 321 -10.69 7.09 -20.95
C ILE A 321 -10.61 5.81 -21.76
N SER A 322 -9.43 5.21 -21.77
CA SER A 322 -9.26 3.88 -22.39
C SER A 322 -9.98 2.81 -21.56
N THR A 323 -10.57 1.82 -22.22
CA THR A 323 -11.01 0.59 -21.58
C THR A 323 -9.82 -0.25 -21.10
N MET A 324 -8.63 0.01 -21.66
CA MET A 324 -7.38 -0.59 -21.17
C MET A 324 -6.78 0.31 -20.10
N GLY A 325 -6.37 -0.30 -18.99
CA GLY A 325 -5.79 0.42 -17.85
C GLY A 325 -4.74 -0.40 -17.13
N PHE A 326 -4.06 0.22 -16.16
CA PHE A 326 -3.18 -0.48 -15.25
C PHE A 326 -4.00 -1.14 -14.13
N MET A 327 -3.62 -2.33 -13.74
CA MET A 327 -4.30 -3.09 -12.70
C MET A 327 -3.39 -3.29 -11.50
N LYS A 328 -3.92 -3.04 -10.30
CA LYS A 328 -3.22 -3.35 -9.06
C LYS A 328 -3.31 -4.86 -8.82
N VAL A 329 -2.20 -5.53 -9.04
CA VAL A 329 -2.05 -6.95 -8.76
C VAL A 329 -0.98 -7.09 -7.71
N SER A 330 -1.36 -7.62 -6.56
CA SER A 330 -0.46 -7.79 -5.44
C SER A 330 0.73 -8.70 -5.82
N GLY A 331 1.92 -8.38 -5.33
CA GLY A 331 3.16 -9.08 -5.70
C GLY A 331 3.71 -8.79 -7.11
N GLN A 332 3.02 -7.98 -7.91
CA GLN A 332 3.50 -7.55 -9.22
C GLN A 332 4.12 -6.16 -9.14
N LEU A 333 5.06 -5.90 -10.07
CA LEU A 333 5.65 -4.58 -10.21
C LEU A 333 4.57 -3.55 -10.56
N GLN A 334 4.44 -2.53 -9.74
CA GLN A 334 3.42 -1.48 -9.91
C GLN A 334 4.04 -0.20 -10.50
N ALA A 335 5.00 -0.33 -11.42
CA ALA A 335 5.65 0.80 -12.06
C ALA A 335 6.11 0.43 -13.48
N LEU A 336 6.27 1.42 -14.32
CA LEU A 336 6.99 1.23 -15.58
C LEU A 336 8.49 1.20 -15.33
N ASN A 337 9.19 0.37 -16.07
CA ASN A 337 10.65 0.31 -16.05
C ASN A 337 11.21 0.37 -17.46
N MET A 338 12.39 0.96 -17.60
CA MET A 338 13.08 1.11 -18.86
C MET A 338 14.53 0.63 -18.72
N ASN A 339 15.08 0.04 -19.76
CA ASN A 339 16.45 -0.46 -19.76
C ASN A 339 17.45 0.45 -20.49
N VAL A 340 17.11 1.71 -20.70
CA VAL A 340 18.01 2.74 -21.26
C VAL A 340 17.97 4.00 -20.39
N THR A 341 19.09 4.75 -20.36
CA THR A 341 19.24 5.95 -19.51
C THR A 341 18.49 7.16 -20.06
N ASP A 342 18.45 7.27 -21.37
CA ASP A 342 17.78 8.34 -22.10
C ASP A 342 17.18 7.77 -23.38
N VAL A 343 16.13 8.37 -23.87
CA VAL A 343 15.56 8.06 -25.17
C VAL A 343 16.28 8.90 -26.21
N LYS A 344 17.14 8.26 -27.01
CA LYS A 344 17.90 8.91 -28.08
C LYS A 344 17.54 8.32 -29.44
N LYS A 345 17.67 9.14 -30.47
CA LYS A 345 17.42 8.73 -31.84
C LYS A 345 18.24 7.51 -32.24
N GLY A 346 17.54 6.49 -32.73
CA GLY A 346 18.13 5.22 -33.17
C GLY A 346 18.58 4.30 -32.04
N GLN A 347 18.44 4.70 -30.77
CA GLN A 347 18.75 3.84 -29.65
C GLN A 347 17.60 2.86 -29.44
N ARG A 348 17.95 1.59 -29.31
CA ARG A 348 17.01 0.52 -28.98
C ARG A 348 16.98 0.30 -27.49
N GLY A 349 15.79 0.05 -26.98
CA GLY A 349 15.56 -0.25 -25.58
C GLY A 349 14.31 -1.12 -25.38
N ALA A 350 13.97 -1.34 -24.13
CA ALA A 350 12.74 -2.01 -23.74
C ALA A 350 12.08 -1.30 -22.55
N ILE A 351 10.75 -1.25 -22.58
CA ILE A 351 9.90 -0.83 -21.47
C ILE A 351 9.24 -2.08 -20.91
N PHE A 352 9.25 -2.21 -19.59
CA PHE A 352 8.53 -3.24 -18.86
C PHE A 352 7.36 -2.58 -18.13
N SER A 353 6.15 -3.09 -18.37
CA SER A 353 4.96 -2.49 -17.77
C SER A 353 4.62 -3.07 -16.39
N ALA A 354 3.86 -2.31 -15.61
CA ALA A 354 2.97 -2.83 -14.59
C ALA A 354 1.89 -3.72 -15.24
N PRO A 355 1.08 -4.44 -14.45
CA PRO A 355 -0.04 -5.20 -15.00
C PRO A 355 -0.97 -4.31 -15.83
N ILE A 356 -1.25 -4.75 -17.05
CA ILE A 356 -2.16 -4.07 -17.98
C ILE A 356 -3.36 -4.96 -18.23
N GLY A 357 -4.56 -4.43 -18.05
CA GLY A 357 -5.80 -5.17 -18.23
C GLY A 357 -6.93 -4.38 -18.83
N ASN A 358 -8.01 -5.06 -19.12
CA ASN A 358 -9.26 -4.42 -19.49
C ASN A 358 -10.03 -4.04 -18.21
N THR A 359 -10.02 -2.74 -17.92
CA THR A 359 -10.70 -2.12 -16.76
C THR A 359 -12.10 -1.64 -17.10
N GLY A 360 -12.51 -1.76 -18.37
CA GLY A 360 -13.84 -1.37 -18.86
C GLY A 360 -14.90 -2.45 -18.63
N ASP A 361 -16.07 -2.20 -19.16
CA ASP A 361 -17.27 -3.04 -19.07
C ASP A 361 -17.55 -3.89 -20.33
N ARG A 362 -16.73 -3.73 -21.37
CA ARG A 362 -16.82 -4.42 -22.65
C ARG A 362 -15.47 -4.95 -23.13
N SER A 363 -15.49 -5.94 -24.01
CA SER A 363 -14.26 -6.47 -24.62
C SER A 363 -13.52 -5.38 -25.40
N PHE A 364 -12.20 -5.39 -25.32
CA PHE A 364 -11.30 -4.53 -26.08
C PHE A 364 -10.72 -5.29 -27.28
N THR A 365 -10.81 -4.67 -28.46
CA THR A 365 -10.09 -5.11 -29.66
C THR A 365 -9.30 -3.91 -30.17
N GLY A 366 -7.98 -4.06 -30.33
CA GLY A 366 -7.13 -2.95 -30.70
C GLY A 366 -5.65 -3.22 -30.42
N GLU A 367 -4.90 -2.15 -30.19
CA GLU A 367 -3.46 -2.23 -29.96
C GLU A 367 -2.99 -1.35 -28.80
N VAL A 368 -1.92 -1.80 -28.14
CA VAL A 368 -1.24 -1.11 -27.06
C VAL A 368 0.18 -0.79 -27.49
N VAL A 369 0.63 0.43 -27.26
CA VAL A 369 1.94 0.96 -27.66
C VAL A 369 2.57 1.79 -26.56
N VAL A 370 3.86 2.08 -26.69
CA VAL A 370 4.56 3.12 -25.91
C VAL A 370 4.74 4.35 -26.81
N ALA A 371 4.38 5.50 -26.30
CA ALA A 371 4.56 6.78 -26.97
C ALA A 371 5.52 7.68 -26.20
N LEU A 372 6.30 8.46 -26.93
CA LEU A 372 7.06 9.60 -26.41
C LEU A 372 6.15 10.82 -26.40
N MET A 373 5.94 11.38 -25.22
CA MET A 373 5.09 12.52 -24.95
C MET A 373 5.96 13.74 -24.60
N ASN A 374 5.55 14.93 -25.00
CA ASN A 374 6.21 16.16 -24.54
C ASN A 374 5.71 16.58 -23.14
N ALA A 375 6.35 17.58 -22.56
CA ALA A 375 5.98 18.11 -21.24
C ALA A 375 4.54 18.68 -21.16
N LYS A 376 3.88 18.93 -22.31
CA LYS A 376 2.49 19.39 -22.37
C LYS A 376 1.49 18.26 -22.49
N GLY A 377 1.94 17.00 -22.60
CA GLY A 377 1.07 15.84 -22.82
C GLY A 377 0.70 15.61 -24.29
N GLU A 378 1.40 16.21 -25.23
CA GLU A 378 1.20 15.96 -26.65
C GLU A 378 2.12 14.83 -27.12
N MET A 379 1.58 13.90 -27.91
CA MET A 379 2.34 12.79 -28.46
C MET A 379 3.33 13.30 -29.54
N ARG A 380 4.62 13.01 -29.33
CA ARG A 380 5.67 13.31 -30.32
C ARG A 380 5.83 12.16 -31.31
N GLU A 381 5.85 10.92 -30.83
CA GLU A 381 5.91 9.72 -31.68
C GLU A 381 5.53 8.45 -30.91
N ILE A 382 5.18 7.41 -31.65
CA ILE A 382 5.08 6.04 -31.12
C ILE A 382 6.46 5.41 -31.22
N VAL A 383 7.06 5.07 -30.08
CA VAL A 383 8.41 4.48 -29.99
C VAL A 383 8.40 2.96 -29.99
N THR A 384 7.25 2.33 -29.83
CA THR A 384 7.13 0.85 -29.87
C THR A 384 7.44 0.35 -31.27
N SER A 385 8.41 -0.55 -31.38
CA SER A 385 8.81 -1.15 -32.66
C SER A 385 7.71 -2.07 -33.23
N LYS A 386 6.92 -2.71 -32.37
CA LYS A 386 5.79 -3.55 -32.73
C LYS A 386 4.64 -3.37 -31.73
N PRO A 387 3.48 -2.87 -32.17
CA PRO A 387 2.30 -2.76 -31.32
C PRO A 387 1.87 -4.12 -30.73
N PHE A 388 1.42 -4.12 -29.50
CA PHE A 388 0.84 -5.29 -28.85
C PHE A 388 -0.66 -5.34 -29.18
N LYS A 389 -1.05 -6.31 -30.01
CA LYS A 389 -2.44 -6.44 -30.49
C LYS A 389 -3.25 -7.33 -29.59
N LEU A 390 -4.48 -6.92 -29.33
CA LEU A 390 -5.49 -7.61 -28.54
C LEU A 390 -6.77 -7.78 -29.38
N THR A 391 -7.43 -8.93 -29.24
CA THR A 391 -8.70 -9.23 -29.89
C THR A 391 -9.65 -9.83 -28.89
N ASP A 392 -10.87 -9.28 -28.78
CA ASP A 392 -11.92 -9.71 -27.83
C ASP A 392 -11.42 -9.86 -26.39
N PHE A 393 -10.54 -8.97 -25.98
CA PHE A 393 -9.93 -9.02 -24.66
C PHE A 393 -10.97 -8.62 -23.60
N ALA A 394 -11.45 -9.61 -22.86
CA ALA A 394 -12.61 -9.47 -21.98
C ALA A 394 -12.35 -8.57 -20.75
N PRO A 395 -13.39 -7.92 -20.20
CA PRO A 395 -13.31 -7.18 -18.95
C PRO A 395 -12.70 -8.00 -17.81
N GLY A 396 -11.85 -7.37 -17.00
CA GLY A 396 -11.19 -7.98 -15.84
C GLY A 396 -9.99 -8.89 -16.18
N TYR A 397 -9.75 -9.19 -17.45
CA TYR A 397 -8.53 -9.92 -17.85
C TYR A 397 -7.33 -8.97 -17.89
N PHE A 398 -6.14 -9.49 -17.57
CA PHE A 398 -4.91 -8.70 -17.55
C PHE A 398 -3.66 -9.54 -17.89
N TYR A 399 -2.63 -8.84 -18.30
CA TYR A 399 -1.26 -9.34 -18.41
C TYR A 399 -0.46 -8.84 -17.22
N PRO A 400 0.21 -9.71 -16.44
CA PRO A 400 0.93 -9.31 -15.23
C PRO A 400 2.14 -8.41 -15.51
N ALA A 401 2.72 -8.54 -16.70
CA ALA A 401 3.76 -7.65 -17.22
C ALA A 401 3.83 -7.79 -18.75
N LEU A 402 4.06 -6.68 -19.44
CA LEU A 402 4.36 -6.68 -20.86
C LEU A 402 5.74 -6.04 -21.08
N SER A 403 6.45 -6.54 -22.07
CA SER A 403 7.71 -5.96 -22.52
C SER A 403 7.50 -5.36 -23.92
N PHE A 404 7.80 -4.07 -24.07
CA PHE A 404 7.72 -3.35 -25.33
C PHE A 404 9.13 -3.00 -25.80
N SER A 405 9.53 -3.53 -26.95
CA SER A 405 10.74 -3.06 -27.63
C SER A 405 10.52 -1.66 -28.18
N ILE A 406 11.41 -0.74 -27.89
CA ILE A 406 11.32 0.66 -28.31
C ILE A 406 12.53 1.06 -29.17
N GLU A 407 12.26 1.95 -30.14
CA GLU A 407 13.27 2.64 -30.95
C GLU A 407 12.73 4.02 -31.32
N SER A 408 13.36 5.08 -30.85
CA SER A 408 12.92 6.46 -31.15
C SER A 408 13.56 6.99 -32.43
N LYS A 409 12.83 7.79 -33.17
CA LYS A 409 13.30 8.51 -34.36
C LYS A 409 13.83 9.91 -34.04
N VAL A 410 13.61 10.36 -32.81
CA VAL A 410 14.02 11.67 -32.32
C VAL A 410 14.75 11.53 -30.99
N ASP A 411 15.54 12.54 -30.61
CA ASP A 411 16.05 12.66 -29.25
C ASP A 411 14.94 13.19 -28.34
N ALA A 412 14.84 12.62 -27.14
CA ALA A 412 13.96 13.18 -26.13
C ALA A 412 14.51 14.47 -25.55
N GLU A 413 13.64 15.40 -25.21
CA GLU A 413 13.96 16.70 -24.62
C GLU A 413 13.68 16.69 -23.11
N PRO A 414 14.30 17.59 -22.34
CA PRO A 414 14.00 17.72 -20.92
C PRO A 414 12.50 17.95 -20.68
N GLY A 415 11.89 17.11 -19.83
CA GLY A 415 10.47 17.13 -19.55
C GLY A 415 9.63 16.19 -20.41
N ASP A 416 10.21 15.58 -21.45
CA ASP A 416 9.55 14.51 -22.19
C ASP A 416 9.41 13.25 -21.30
N TYR A 417 8.35 12.48 -21.56
CA TYR A 417 8.10 11.24 -20.85
C TYR A 417 7.56 10.14 -21.78
N LEU A 418 7.71 8.91 -21.37
CA LEU A 418 7.12 7.75 -22.02
C LEU A 418 5.81 7.37 -21.32
N ALA A 419 4.77 7.12 -22.10
CA ALA A 419 3.47 6.65 -21.64
C ALA A 419 3.02 5.43 -22.45
N ILE A 420 2.23 4.56 -21.83
CA ILE A 420 1.57 3.46 -22.54
C ILE A 420 0.21 3.97 -23.02
N MET A 421 -0.07 3.74 -24.28
CA MET A 421 -1.27 4.19 -24.98
C MET A 421 -2.01 3.00 -25.55
N ALA A 422 -3.34 3.06 -25.59
CA ALA A 422 -4.17 2.08 -26.28
C ALA A 422 -4.98 2.78 -27.38
N LYS A 423 -5.18 2.07 -28.49
CA LYS A 423 -6.07 2.47 -29.57
C LYS A 423 -7.01 1.32 -29.90
N GLU A 424 -8.29 1.56 -29.79
CA GLU A 424 -9.32 0.61 -30.18
C GLU A 424 -9.49 0.57 -31.71
N ASP A 425 -9.75 -0.61 -32.25
CA ASP A 425 -9.99 -0.76 -33.67
C ASP A 425 -11.21 0.08 -34.11
N GLY A 426 -11.02 0.82 -35.19
CA GLY A 426 -12.00 1.81 -35.65
C GLY A 426 -11.86 3.22 -35.05
N SER A 427 -11.00 3.39 -34.02
CA SER A 427 -10.59 4.71 -33.53
C SER A 427 -9.33 5.19 -34.24
N GLU A 428 -9.23 6.49 -34.45
CA GLU A 428 -7.99 7.11 -34.98
C GLU A 428 -7.07 7.58 -33.84
N GLU A 429 -7.57 7.60 -32.59
CA GLU A 429 -6.88 8.18 -31.46
C GLU A 429 -6.29 7.13 -30.52
N TYR A 430 -5.07 7.39 -30.07
CA TYR A 430 -4.47 6.69 -28.94
C TYR A 430 -4.83 7.42 -27.65
N ILE A 431 -5.30 6.66 -26.65
CA ILE A 431 -5.65 7.16 -25.33
C ILE A 431 -4.65 6.60 -24.33
N GLU A 432 -4.06 7.45 -23.49
CA GLU A 432 -3.13 7.03 -22.46
C GLU A 432 -3.83 6.05 -21.50
N LEU A 433 -3.14 4.96 -21.17
CA LEU A 433 -3.57 4.07 -20.12
C LEU A 433 -3.44 4.81 -18.79
N TYR A 434 -4.54 4.96 -18.13
CA TYR A 434 -4.61 5.71 -16.89
C TYR A 434 -5.06 4.79 -15.76
N ASP A 435 -4.32 4.82 -14.64
CA ASP A 435 -4.76 4.21 -13.38
C ASP A 435 -4.89 5.31 -12.34
N PRO A 436 -6.10 5.60 -11.83
CA PRO A 436 -6.29 6.60 -10.80
C PRO A 436 -5.53 6.31 -9.51
N THR A 437 -5.04 5.08 -9.31
CA THR A 437 -4.30 4.70 -8.11
C THR A 437 -2.77 4.75 -8.27
N PHE A 438 -2.24 4.98 -9.51
CA PHE A 438 -0.80 4.87 -9.80
C PHE A 438 -0.26 6.07 -10.58
N GLU A 439 0.22 7.08 -9.90
CA GLU A 439 0.89 8.25 -10.52
C GLU A 439 2.18 7.92 -11.28
N ARG A 440 2.72 6.72 -11.10
CA ARG A 440 4.04 6.32 -11.61
C ARG A 440 4.03 5.69 -13.00
N MET A 441 2.93 5.83 -13.75
CA MET A 441 2.79 5.20 -15.05
C MET A 441 3.34 6.05 -16.22
N ARG A 442 4.11 7.08 -15.90
CA ARG A 442 4.87 7.89 -16.84
C ARG A 442 6.35 7.80 -16.50
N LEU A 443 7.17 7.43 -17.47
CA LEU A 443 8.61 7.41 -17.29
C LEU A 443 9.23 8.68 -17.89
N PRO A 444 10.01 9.47 -17.15
CA PRO A 444 10.83 10.50 -17.77
C PRO A 444 11.66 9.90 -18.91
N ALA A 445 11.72 10.58 -20.05
CA ALA A 445 12.47 10.10 -21.20
C ALA A 445 13.95 10.50 -21.16
N THR A 446 14.32 11.41 -20.24
CA THR A 446 15.71 11.90 -20.04
C THR A 446 15.98 12.17 -18.56
N GLY A 447 17.24 12.37 -18.25
CA GLY A 447 17.65 12.87 -16.93
C GLY A 447 17.97 11.78 -15.89
N TYR A 448 18.14 10.55 -16.32
CA TYR A 448 18.53 9.47 -15.44
C TYR A 448 20.00 9.61 -15.01
N GLU A 449 20.23 9.70 -13.70
CA GLU A 449 21.57 9.68 -13.15
C GLU A 449 21.97 8.23 -12.81
N PRO A 450 23.07 7.70 -13.36
CA PRO A 450 23.61 6.43 -12.92
C PRO A 450 24.07 6.56 -11.48
N ARG A 451 23.59 5.70 -10.59
CA ARG A 451 24.07 5.63 -9.22
C ARG A 451 25.28 4.72 -9.13
N THR A 452 26.36 5.26 -8.58
CA THR A 452 27.50 4.48 -8.12
C THR A 452 27.31 4.21 -6.62
N TYR A 453 27.56 2.97 -6.19
CA TYR A 453 27.51 2.60 -4.78
C TYR A 453 28.92 2.38 -4.25
N GLU A 454 29.11 2.70 -2.97
CA GLU A 454 30.25 2.22 -2.21
C GLU A 454 29.88 0.86 -1.59
N ILE A 455 30.64 -0.18 -1.91
CA ILE A 455 30.47 -1.49 -1.29
C ILE A 455 31.67 -1.78 -0.40
N ARG A 456 31.41 -1.84 0.90
CA ARG A 456 32.36 -2.24 1.91
C ARG A 456 32.15 -3.72 2.21
N THR A 457 33.20 -4.52 2.09
CA THR A 457 33.13 -5.94 2.39
C THR A 457 33.82 -6.22 3.73
N LYS A 458 33.14 -7.00 4.57
CA LYS A 458 33.72 -7.63 5.76
C LYS A 458 33.61 -9.13 5.56
N VAL A 459 34.72 -9.82 5.55
CA VAL A 459 34.74 -11.24 5.21
C VAL A 459 35.33 -12.02 6.40
N GLY A 460 34.56 -12.99 6.87
CA GLY A 460 34.96 -13.89 7.96
C GLY A 460 36.12 -14.80 7.54
N GLU A 461 36.78 -15.38 8.53
CA GLU A 461 37.94 -16.25 8.30
C GLU A 461 37.56 -17.46 7.43
N GLY A 462 38.35 -17.69 6.37
CA GLY A 462 38.17 -18.82 5.47
C GLY A 462 37.08 -18.60 4.41
N ALA A 463 36.61 -17.37 4.21
CA ALA A 463 35.80 -17.02 3.07
C ALA A 463 36.47 -15.96 2.19
N THR A 464 36.19 -15.99 0.91
CA THR A 464 36.70 -15.01 -0.06
C THR A 464 35.57 -14.53 -0.95
N ILE A 465 35.47 -13.20 -1.10
CA ILE A 465 34.57 -12.58 -2.05
C ILE A 465 35.34 -12.15 -3.28
N LYS A 466 34.91 -12.59 -4.45
CA LYS A 466 35.34 -12.08 -5.73
C LYS A 466 34.22 -11.31 -6.37
N GLN A 467 34.43 -10.02 -6.61
CA GLN A 467 33.46 -9.21 -7.33
C GLN A 467 33.39 -9.68 -8.78
N ALA A 468 32.20 -9.99 -9.27
CA ALA A 468 31.91 -10.15 -10.68
C ALA A 468 31.66 -8.79 -11.32
N GLU A 469 31.69 -8.73 -12.65
CA GLU A 469 31.36 -7.50 -13.36
C GLU A 469 29.97 -7.00 -12.94
N THR A 470 29.87 -5.69 -12.70
CA THR A 470 28.59 -5.04 -12.38
C THR A 470 27.75 -5.02 -13.66
N TRP A 471 26.75 -5.86 -13.73
CA TRP A 471 25.77 -5.79 -14.82
C TRP A 471 24.76 -4.70 -14.48
N TYR A 472 24.73 -3.68 -15.33
CA TYR A 472 23.65 -2.71 -15.32
C TYR A 472 22.41 -3.41 -15.86
N ASN A 473 21.51 -3.80 -14.98
CA ASN A 473 20.13 -4.06 -15.39
C ASN A 473 19.33 -2.81 -14.98
N PRO A 474 19.14 -1.87 -15.88
CA PRO A 474 18.51 -0.60 -15.60
C PRO A 474 17.02 -0.79 -15.43
N SER A 475 16.61 -1.25 -14.26
CA SER A 475 15.23 -1.03 -13.87
C SER A 475 15.15 0.34 -13.20
N THR A 476 14.35 1.19 -13.76
CA THR A 476 14.13 2.54 -13.26
C THR A 476 13.49 2.49 -11.89
N ASN A 477 14.12 3.12 -10.92
CA ASN A 477 13.52 3.41 -9.63
C ASN A 477 13.56 4.91 -9.42
N PHE A 478 12.67 5.40 -8.59
CA PHE A 478 12.72 6.78 -8.14
C PHE A 478 13.38 6.79 -6.75
N TYR A 479 14.34 7.67 -6.59
CA TYR A 479 14.96 7.98 -5.31
C TYR A 479 14.99 9.49 -5.16
N ASN A 480 14.39 9.99 -4.09
CA ASN A 480 14.22 11.42 -3.85
C ASN A 480 13.57 12.14 -5.05
N GLY A 481 12.50 11.57 -5.61
CA GLY A 481 11.77 12.14 -6.73
C GLY A 481 12.52 12.19 -8.06
N LYS A 482 13.77 11.68 -8.12
CA LYS A 482 14.57 11.59 -9.35
C LYS A 482 14.64 10.17 -9.84
N PRO A 483 14.49 9.92 -11.14
CA PRO A 483 14.70 8.60 -11.70
C PRO A 483 16.16 8.19 -11.56
N VAL A 484 16.42 7.04 -10.95
CA VAL A 484 17.75 6.47 -10.78
C VAL A 484 17.83 5.09 -11.42
N ILE A 485 18.98 4.78 -11.96
CA ILE A 485 19.26 3.45 -12.48
C ILE A 485 19.92 2.66 -11.36
N GLY A 486 19.19 1.65 -10.85
CA GLY A 486 19.74 0.67 -9.94
C GLY A 486 20.59 -0.32 -10.68
N SER A 487 21.76 -0.67 -10.14
CA SER A 487 22.59 -1.75 -10.66
C SER A 487 22.50 -2.97 -9.78
N PHE A 488 22.64 -4.16 -10.38
CA PHE A 488 22.87 -5.38 -9.63
C PHE A 488 24.33 -5.50 -9.31
N TYR A 489 24.66 -5.78 -8.06
CA TYR A 489 25.99 -6.17 -7.63
C TYR A 489 26.08 -7.68 -7.64
N TYR A 490 26.94 -8.23 -8.46
CA TYR A 490 27.23 -9.65 -8.53
C TYR A 490 28.54 -9.96 -7.82
N TYR A 491 28.56 -11.01 -7.03
CA TYR A 491 29.77 -11.48 -6.36
C TYR A 491 29.79 -13.01 -6.31
N TYR A 492 30.99 -13.55 -6.29
CA TYR A 492 31.23 -14.97 -6.06
C TYR A 492 31.78 -15.12 -4.65
N LEU A 493 31.23 -16.05 -3.89
CA LEU A 493 31.68 -16.39 -2.57
C LEU A 493 32.35 -17.76 -2.64
N THR A 494 33.61 -17.84 -2.18
CA THR A 494 34.38 -19.09 -2.06
C THR A 494 34.67 -19.34 -0.60
N LEU A 495 34.49 -20.56 -0.13
CA LEU A 495 34.79 -21.01 1.24
C LEU A 495 35.98 -21.94 1.22
N ASP A 496 36.92 -21.76 2.17
CA ASP A 496 38.06 -22.65 2.36
C ASP A 496 37.62 -24.03 2.89
N ALA A 497 38.45 -25.05 2.65
CA ALA A 497 38.24 -26.37 3.19
C ALA A 497 38.17 -26.32 4.72
N GLY A 498 37.10 -26.86 5.31
CA GLY A 498 36.84 -26.84 6.76
C GLY A 498 35.94 -25.76 7.25
N ILE A 499 35.45 -24.85 6.39
CA ILE A 499 34.29 -23.99 6.66
C ILE A 499 33.05 -24.75 6.27
N ALA A 500 32.24 -25.08 7.25
CA ALA A 500 31.00 -25.85 7.02
C ALA A 500 29.86 -24.98 6.51
N ASN A 501 29.87 -23.69 6.86
CA ASN A 501 28.77 -22.78 6.53
C ASN A 501 29.16 -21.30 6.62
N CYS A 502 28.41 -20.45 5.92
CA CYS A 502 28.48 -19.01 6.09
C CYS A 502 27.08 -18.37 5.96
N CYS A 503 26.92 -17.19 6.49
CA CYS A 503 25.78 -16.32 6.16
C CYS A 503 26.27 -14.99 5.58
N VAL A 504 25.45 -14.38 4.76
CA VAL A 504 25.75 -13.10 4.12
C VAL A 504 24.72 -12.07 4.57
N GLU A 505 25.19 -10.99 5.17
CA GLU A 505 24.37 -9.85 5.57
C GLU A 505 24.65 -8.63 4.69
N LEU A 506 23.61 -7.92 4.32
CA LEU A 506 23.70 -6.63 3.63
C LEU A 506 23.14 -5.55 4.56
N ASN A 507 23.98 -4.59 4.96
CA ASN A 507 23.62 -3.57 5.95
C ASN A 507 23.02 -4.15 7.23
N GLY A 508 23.55 -5.29 7.69
CA GLY A 508 23.07 -5.99 8.88
C GLY A 508 21.77 -6.77 8.70
N LYS A 509 21.23 -6.86 7.48
CA LYS A 509 20.11 -7.75 7.13
C LYS A 509 20.63 -8.97 6.42
N LEU A 510 20.21 -10.14 6.86
CA LEU A 510 20.54 -11.40 6.23
C LEU A 510 19.98 -11.43 4.80
N VAL A 511 20.83 -11.66 3.80
CA VAL A 511 20.44 -11.75 2.37
C VAL A 511 20.69 -13.14 1.80
N ASN A 512 21.55 -13.91 2.43
CA ASN A 512 21.79 -15.29 2.04
C ASN A 512 22.39 -16.07 3.21
N ASP A 513 21.91 -17.28 3.41
CA ASP A 513 22.49 -18.20 4.36
C ASP A 513 22.94 -19.43 3.57
N ILE A 514 24.04 -20.01 3.89
CA ILE A 514 24.62 -21.25 3.36
C ILE A 514 24.90 -21.26 1.85
N ILE A 515 26.16 -21.36 1.56
CA ILE A 515 26.68 -21.84 0.30
C ILE A 515 27.59 -23.02 0.60
N LEU A 516 27.08 -24.23 0.40
CA LEU A 516 27.91 -25.43 0.50
C LEU A 516 28.78 -25.54 -0.74
N GLY A 517 30.08 -25.30 -0.58
CA GLY A 517 31.17 -25.88 -1.39
C GLY A 517 31.22 -25.62 -2.90
N THR A 518 30.47 -24.68 -3.45
CA THR A 518 30.58 -24.35 -4.87
C THR A 518 30.53 -22.84 -5.09
N GLU A 519 31.37 -22.39 -6.01
CA GLU A 519 31.39 -21.02 -6.51
C GLU A 519 30.02 -20.71 -7.15
N ARG A 520 29.14 -20.01 -6.44
CA ARG A 520 27.84 -19.58 -6.97
C ARG A 520 27.81 -18.08 -7.12
N PRO A 521 27.29 -17.57 -8.23
CA PRO A 521 27.02 -16.14 -8.34
C PRO A 521 25.88 -15.76 -7.42
N ASN A 522 26.11 -14.73 -6.64
CA ASN A 522 25.11 -14.09 -5.82
C ASN A 522 24.92 -12.66 -6.30
N SER A 523 23.73 -12.11 -6.11
CA SER A 523 23.45 -10.74 -6.49
C SER A 523 22.51 -10.07 -5.52
N PHE A 524 22.66 -8.77 -5.38
CA PHE A 524 21.66 -7.92 -4.77
C PHE A 524 21.47 -6.65 -5.61
N ARG A 525 20.29 -6.08 -5.50
CA ARG A 525 19.96 -4.81 -6.13
C ARG A 525 20.07 -3.72 -5.08
N GLY A 526 20.88 -2.71 -5.37
CA GLY A 526 21.09 -1.59 -4.48
C GLY A 526 20.43 -0.31 -4.96
N LEU A 527 19.84 0.43 -4.05
CA LEU A 527 19.33 1.80 -4.23
C LEU A 527 20.01 2.78 -3.28
N GLU A 528 20.66 2.28 -2.24
CA GLU A 528 21.38 3.08 -1.26
C GLU A 528 22.74 3.52 -1.78
N PRO A 529 23.28 4.65 -1.32
CA PRO A 529 24.58 5.16 -1.75
C PRO A 529 25.75 4.30 -1.26
N ALA A 530 25.57 3.50 -0.23
CA ALA A 530 26.59 2.62 0.33
C ALA A 530 25.99 1.34 0.91
N TYR A 531 26.69 0.24 0.76
CA TYR A 531 26.35 -1.06 1.33
C TYR A 531 27.53 -1.64 2.11
N THR A 532 27.24 -2.31 3.22
CA THR A 532 28.19 -3.19 3.90
C THR A 532 27.75 -4.62 3.66
N LEU A 533 28.56 -5.37 2.92
CA LEU A 533 28.40 -6.80 2.67
C LEU A 533 29.26 -7.53 3.69
N GLU A 534 28.64 -8.22 4.64
CA GLU A 534 29.33 -8.97 5.69
C GLU A 534 29.11 -10.47 5.50
N VAL A 535 30.20 -11.22 5.46
CA VAL A 535 30.19 -12.69 5.41
C VAL A 535 30.67 -13.21 6.74
N LYS A 536 29.81 -13.92 7.46
CA LYS A 536 30.12 -14.61 8.71
C LYS A 536 30.31 -16.09 8.43
N THR A 537 31.40 -16.68 8.92
CA THR A 537 31.77 -18.09 8.66
C THR A 537 31.67 -18.93 9.92
N TYR A 538 31.27 -20.18 9.76
CA TYR A 538 31.06 -21.12 10.87
C TYR A 538 31.80 -22.44 10.59
N ARG A 539 32.69 -22.88 11.51
CA ARG A 539 33.53 -24.10 11.35
C ARG A 539 32.83 -25.39 11.74
N ASN A 540 31.86 -25.36 12.63
CA ASN A 540 31.25 -26.56 13.23
C ASN A 540 29.72 -26.51 13.10
N TYR A 541 29.23 -26.44 11.88
CA TYR A 541 27.81 -26.43 11.64
C TYR A 541 27.20 -27.82 11.86
N GLN A 542 26.14 -27.89 12.66
CA GLN A 542 25.23 -29.03 12.71
C GLN A 542 23.82 -28.48 12.55
N GLU A 543 23.05 -29.04 11.62
CA GLU A 543 21.62 -28.78 11.55
C GLU A 543 20.98 -29.19 12.85
N LYS A 544 20.26 -28.30 13.51
CA LYS A 544 19.56 -28.55 14.76
C LYS A 544 18.08 -28.27 14.60
N ASP A 545 17.29 -29.11 15.21
CA ASP A 545 15.88 -28.87 15.44
C ASP A 545 15.72 -27.97 16.65
N THR A 546 14.76 -27.08 16.61
CA THR A 546 14.39 -26.26 17.75
C THR A 546 12.89 -26.27 17.98
N THR A 547 12.49 -26.19 19.25
CA THR A 547 11.09 -26.00 19.63
C THR A 547 10.98 -24.76 20.49
N ILE A 548 10.18 -23.82 20.06
CA ILE A 548 9.91 -22.56 20.75
C ILE A 548 8.49 -22.63 21.31
N ASN A 549 8.37 -22.36 22.60
CA ASN A 549 7.08 -22.24 23.28
C ASN A 549 6.86 -20.76 23.61
N LEU A 550 6.02 -20.10 22.83
CA LEU A 550 5.72 -18.69 23.00
C LEU A 550 4.77 -18.46 24.17
N ILE A 551 5.04 -17.44 24.95
CA ILE A 551 4.18 -16.99 26.06
C ILE A 551 3.16 -15.92 25.62
N GLY A 552 3.27 -15.44 24.38
CA GLY A 552 2.36 -14.49 23.73
C GLY A 552 2.73 -14.29 22.27
N ALA A 553 1.78 -13.81 21.48
CA ALA A 553 1.97 -13.54 20.08
C ALA A 553 2.93 -12.36 19.83
N GLY A 554 3.68 -12.42 18.71
CA GLY A 554 4.68 -11.41 18.33
C GLY A 554 6.01 -11.52 19.09
N MET A 555 6.23 -12.60 19.82
CA MET A 555 7.42 -12.77 20.68
C MET A 555 8.47 -13.72 20.09
N LEU A 556 8.27 -14.24 18.89
CA LEU A 556 9.19 -15.22 18.31
C LEU A 556 10.60 -14.66 18.14
N LYS A 557 10.72 -13.43 17.71
CA LYS A 557 12.03 -12.74 17.56
C LYS A 557 12.83 -12.72 18.85
N GLU A 558 12.19 -12.35 19.96
CA GLU A 558 12.84 -12.33 21.28
C GLU A 558 13.16 -13.74 21.76
N ALA A 559 12.25 -14.69 21.54
CA ALA A 559 12.44 -16.07 21.96
C ALA A 559 13.62 -16.72 21.22
N LEU A 560 13.79 -16.46 19.94
CA LEU A 560 14.94 -16.91 19.16
C LEU A 560 16.24 -16.24 19.64
N ALA A 561 16.23 -14.92 19.86
CA ALA A 561 17.40 -14.16 20.30
C ALA A 561 17.86 -14.57 21.71
N ASN A 562 16.94 -14.84 22.64
CA ASN A 562 17.25 -15.23 24.00
C ASN A 562 17.71 -16.70 24.13
N GLY A 563 17.30 -17.53 23.17
CA GLY A 563 17.57 -18.97 23.21
C GLY A 563 18.96 -19.36 22.67
N ASN A 564 19.49 -18.61 21.71
CA ASN A 564 20.77 -18.91 21.07
C ASN A 564 21.27 -17.72 20.25
N PRO A 565 22.48 -17.19 20.50
CA PRO A 565 23.07 -16.17 19.63
C PRO A 565 23.37 -16.67 18.20
N ASP A 566 23.34 -17.99 17.98
CA ASP A 566 23.60 -18.65 16.68
C ASP A 566 22.30 -19.22 16.09
N TYR A 567 21.14 -18.57 16.28
CA TYR A 567 19.82 -19.05 15.81
C TYR A 567 19.72 -19.30 14.29
N PHE A 568 20.64 -18.78 13.49
CA PHE A 568 20.73 -19.09 12.05
C PHE A 568 21.10 -20.55 11.74
N VAL A 569 21.48 -21.31 12.76
CA VAL A 569 21.84 -22.74 12.63
C VAL A 569 20.62 -23.64 12.67
N TYR A 570 19.46 -23.15 13.10
CA TYR A 570 18.24 -23.94 13.13
C TYR A 570 17.64 -24.05 11.72
N ARG A 571 17.47 -25.31 11.30
CA ARG A 571 16.84 -25.63 10.01
C ARG A 571 15.41 -26.05 10.16
N ASN A 572 15.09 -26.70 11.24
CA ASN A 572 13.74 -27.17 11.53
C ASN A 572 13.28 -26.49 12.82
N ILE A 573 12.14 -25.79 12.71
CA ILE A 573 11.55 -25.10 13.84
C ILE A 573 10.14 -25.62 14.12
N LYS A 574 9.85 -25.88 15.38
CA LYS A 574 8.49 -26.07 15.88
C LYS A 574 8.12 -24.91 16.79
N VAL A 575 6.99 -24.27 16.51
CA VAL A 575 6.48 -23.19 17.36
C VAL A 575 5.15 -23.60 17.98
N ASN A 576 5.04 -23.41 19.28
CA ASN A 576 3.83 -23.66 20.06
C ASN A 576 3.39 -22.35 20.74
N GLY A 577 2.08 -22.22 21.01
CA GLY A 577 1.50 -21.06 21.68
C GLY A 577 0.75 -20.14 20.71
N GLU A 578 0.45 -18.92 21.15
CA GLU A 578 -0.20 -17.94 20.29
C GLU A 578 0.84 -17.24 19.39
N ILE A 579 0.51 -17.09 18.12
CA ILE A 579 1.32 -16.41 17.10
C ILE A 579 0.45 -15.41 16.33
N ASP A 580 1.08 -14.37 15.76
CA ASP A 580 0.42 -13.42 14.89
C ASP A 580 1.29 -13.07 13.65
N LYS A 581 0.88 -12.07 12.88
CA LYS A 581 1.58 -11.64 11.67
C LYS A 581 3.07 -11.37 11.87
N ARG A 582 3.46 -10.82 13.03
CA ARG A 582 4.86 -10.50 13.36
C ARG A 582 5.72 -11.77 13.49
N ASP A 583 5.14 -12.85 14.03
CA ASP A 583 5.82 -14.14 14.14
C ASP A 583 5.97 -14.80 12.77
N PHE A 584 4.97 -14.66 11.89
CA PHE A 584 5.11 -15.10 10.50
C PHE A 584 6.20 -14.33 9.75
N ASP A 585 6.30 -13.02 9.95
CA ASP A 585 7.37 -12.20 9.35
C ASP A 585 8.75 -12.64 9.85
N GLU A 586 8.86 -12.94 11.14
CA GLU A 586 10.09 -13.46 11.71
C GLU A 586 10.45 -14.84 11.13
N LEU A 587 9.48 -15.77 11.05
CA LEU A 587 9.68 -17.07 10.41
C LEU A 587 10.14 -16.95 8.95
N ALA A 588 9.53 -16.04 8.21
CA ALA A 588 9.84 -15.80 6.80
C ALA A 588 11.22 -15.16 6.60
N SER A 589 11.70 -14.40 7.59
CA SER A 589 13.01 -13.74 7.54
C SER A 589 14.18 -14.71 7.74
N HIS A 590 13.89 -15.95 8.16
CA HIS A 590 14.86 -17.01 8.39
C HIS A 590 14.77 -18.11 7.33
N TYR A 591 15.84 -18.89 7.22
CA TYR A 591 15.98 -19.94 6.19
C TYR A 591 15.66 -21.31 6.76
N PHE A 592 14.48 -21.43 7.39
CA PHE A 592 13.98 -22.72 7.87
C PHE A 592 13.60 -23.62 6.70
N LYS A 593 14.10 -24.84 6.74
CA LYS A 593 13.75 -25.91 5.80
C LYS A 593 12.40 -26.52 6.15
N SER A 594 12.11 -26.62 7.45
CA SER A 594 10.86 -27.13 7.98
C SER A 594 10.32 -26.21 9.07
N ILE A 595 9.04 -25.86 8.94
CA ILE A 595 8.30 -25.08 9.93
C ILE A 595 7.09 -25.88 10.38
N ASP A 596 7.03 -26.25 11.67
CA ASP A 596 5.90 -26.94 12.28
C ASP A 596 5.13 -25.98 13.20
N LEU A 597 3.96 -25.54 12.77
CA LEU A 597 3.04 -24.68 13.54
C LEU A 597 1.85 -25.46 14.12
N SER A 598 1.88 -26.80 14.08
CA SER A 598 0.74 -27.63 14.55
C SER A 598 0.37 -27.40 16.02
N GLY A 599 1.31 -26.91 16.83
CA GLY A 599 1.09 -26.51 18.23
C GLY A 599 0.83 -25.02 18.43
N ALA A 600 0.74 -24.25 17.34
CA ALA A 600 0.52 -22.81 17.38
C ALA A 600 -0.94 -22.46 17.02
N LYS A 601 -1.45 -21.39 17.64
CA LYS A 601 -2.75 -20.80 17.32
C LYS A 601 -2.55 -19.39 16.81
N VAL A 602 -3.10 -19.08 15.63
CA VAL A 602 -3.02 -17.73 15.05
C VAL A 602 -4.05 -16.82 15.70
N VAL A 603 -3.61 -15.69 16.24
CA VAL A 603 -4.47 -14.63 16.77
C VAL A 603 -4.46 -13.41 15.86
N ALA A 604 -5.51 -12.59 15.95
CA ALA A 604 -5.62 -11.39 15.13
C ALA A 604 -4.55 -10.36 15.51
N TYR A 605 -4.02 -9.66 14.50
CA TYR A 605 -3.11 -8.54 14.68
C TYR A 605 -3.35 -7.50 13.59
N GLU A 606 -3.64 -6.27 13.97
CA GLU A 606 -4.00 -5.18 13.04
C GLU A 606 -5.16 -5.57 12.10
N SER A 607 -4.92 -5.52 10.80
CA SER A 607 -5.90 -5.92 9.77
C SER A 607 -5.94 -7.43 9.51
N TYR A 608 -5.00 -8.21 10.09
CA TYR A 608 -4.94 -9.66 9.88
C TYR A 608 -5.88 -10.39 10.84
N LYS A 609 -6.68 -11.29 10.29
CA LYS A 609 -7.65 -12.09 11.04
C LYS A 609 -6.97 -13.16 11.89
N ALA A 610 -7.65 -13.59 12.96
CA ALA A 610 -7.29 -14.84 13.64
C ALA A 610 -7.49 -16.05 12.71
N ASP A 611 -6.80 -17.13 13.00
CA ASP A 611 -6.87 -18.42 12.27
C ASP A 611 -6.54 -18.30 10.76
N MET A 612 -5.73 -17.28 10.39
CA MET A 612 -5.29 -17.01 9.02
C MET A 612 -3.77 -17.14 8.90
N VAL A 613 -3.27 -17.83 7.87
CA VAL A 613 -1.89 -17.63 7.40
C VAL A 613 -1.86 -16.35 6.59
N PRO A 614 -1.07 -15.33 6.97
CA PRO A 614 -1.13 -14.01 6.36
C PRO A 614 -0.83 -14.00 4.86
N ASP A 615 -1.27 -12.94 4.19
CA ASP A 615 -0.87 -12.64 2.82
C ASP A 615 0.65 -12.56 2.73
N TYR A 616 1.23 -13.16 1.69
CA TYR A 616 2.67 -13.18 1.41
C TYR A 616 3.54 -13.80 2.50
N ALA A 617 2.99 -14.54 3.44
CA ALA A 617 3.70 -15.03 4.62
C ALA A 617 5.06 -15.66 4.29
N PHE A 618 5.14 -16.46 3.25
CA PHE A 618 6.36 -17.15 2.82
C PHE A 618 6.64 -16.98 1.31
N GLU A 619 6.11 -15.93 0.67
CA GLU A 619 6.34 -15.72 -0.76
C GLU A 619 7.84 -15.64 -1.08
N GLY A 620 8.25 -16.44 -2.08
CA GLY A 620 9.63 -16.46 -2.53
C GLY A 620 10.62 -17.08 -1.56
N ASN A 621 10.15 -17.78 -0.50
CA ASN A 621 11.04 -18.49 0.40
C ASN A 621 11.61 -19.75 -0.28
N GLU A 622 12.84 -19.63 -0.77
CA GLU A 622 13.57 -20.65 -1.53
C GLU A 622 14.11 -21.80 -0.66
N TYR A 623 13.81 -21.82 0.65
CA TYR A 623 14.34 -22.81 1.60
C TYR A 623 13.26 -23.69 2.20
N LEU A 624 12.01 -23.20 2.27
CA LEU A 624 10.90 -23.89 2.92
C LEU A 624 10.47 -25.12 2.12
N GLU A 625 10.89 -26.30 2.56
CA GLU A 625 10.53 -27.59 1.96
C GLU A 625 9.33 -28.27 2.61
N HIS A 626 9.13 -28.03 3.93
CA HIS A 626 8.07 -28.66 4.70
C HIS A 626 7.37 -27.64 5.59
N PHE A 627 6.04 -27.67 5.59
CA PHE A 627 5.24 -26.79 6.42
C PHE A 627 4.05 -27.54 7.04
N LYS A 628 3.90 -27.44 8.37
CA LYS A 628 2.70 -27.93 9.06
C LYS A 628 1.84 -26.77 9.53
N MET A 629 0.59 -26.82 9.13
CA MET A 629 -0.39 -25.76 9.36
C MET A 629 -0.61 -25.49 10.85
N PRO A 630 -0.89 -24.23 11.23
CA PRO A 630 -1.33 -23.87 12.57
C PRO A 630 -2.62 -24.58 12.97
N ALA A 631 -2.79 -24.84 14.27
CA ALA A 631 -4.00 -25.45 14.79
C ALA A 631 -5.23 -24.55 14.51
N GLY A 632 -6.25 -25.13 13.89
CA GLY A 632 -7.52 -24.45 13.62
C GLY A 632 -7.47 -23.39 12.52
N VAL A 633 -6.42 -23.37 11.67
CA VAL A 633 -6.33 -22.46 10.53
C VAL A 633 -7.56 -22.57 9.63
N ARG A 634 -8.12 -21.41 9.23
CA ARG A 634 -9.33 -21.32 8.42
C ARG A 634 -9.10 -20.60 7.09
N GLU A 635 -8.08 -19.77 6.99
CA GLU A 635 -7.79 -18.96 5.81
C GLU A 635 -6.30 -19.03 5.46
N LEU A 636 -6.00 -19.22 4.18
CA LEU A 636 -4.66 -19.05 3.62
C LEU A 636 -4.65 -17.79 2.76
N GLY A 637 -3.76 -16.87 3.10
CA GLY A 637 -3.69 -15.57 2.46
C GLY A 637 -3.22 -15.59 1.00
N PHE A 638 -3.35 -14.47 0.36
CA PHE A 638 -2.89 -14.20 -0.99
C PHE A 638 -1.38 -14.45 -1.09
N ASN A 639 -0.91 -15.19 -2.11
CA ASN A 639 0.50 -15.54 -2.32
C ASN A 639 1.20 -16.16 -1.10
N ALA A 640 0.50 -16.68 -0.09
CA ALA A 640 1.10 -17.06 1.19
C ALA A 640 2.30 -18.01 1.08
N PHE A 641 2.31 -18.90 0.11
CA PHE A 641 3.39 -19.86 -0.17
C PHE A 641 3.89 -19.77 -1.62
N ARG A 642 3.57 -18.72 -2.35
CA ARG A 642 3.98 -18.58 -3.75
C ARG A 642 5.50 -18.66 -3.89
N ALA A 643 5.96 -19.43 -4.89
CA ALA A 643 7.38 -19.60 -5.22
C ALA A 643 8.23 -20.14 -4.04
N THR A 644 7.67 -21.01 -3.20
CA THR A 644 8.41 -21.77 -2.18
C THR A 644 8.96 -23.09 -2.75
N MET A 645 9.85 -23.72 -1.95
CA MET A 645 10.43 -25.04 -2.25
C MET A 645 9.62 -26.20 -1.64
N LEU A 646 8.37 -25.96 -1.25
CA LEU A 646 7.51 -26.99 -0.67
C LEU A 646 7.44 -28.21 -1.57
N LYS A 647 7.60 -29.39 -0.97
CA LYS A 647 7.52 -30.70 -1.61
C LYS A 647 6.15 -31.33 -1.48
N GLU A 648 5.55 -31.14 -0.32
CA GLU A 648 4.22 -31.61 0.02
C GLU A 648 3.51 -30.62 0.92
N ILE A 649 2.18 -30.65 0.92
CA ILE A 649 1.37 -29.85 1.88
C ILE A 649 0.13 -30.61 2.29
N ASP A 650 -0.14 -30.63 3.61
CA ASP A 650 -1.35 -31.18 4.21
C ASP A 650 -2.30 -30.03 4.56
N LEU A 651 -3.46 -29.99 3.91
CA LEU A 651 -4.47 -28.95 4.01
C LEU A 651 -5.64 -29.47 4.87
N PRO A 652 -5.72 -29.07 6.16
CA PRO A 652 -6.75 -29.57 7.08
C PRO A 652 -8.16 -29.14 6.67
N GLU A 653 -9.15 -29.91 7.10
CA GLU A 653 -10.58 -29.65 6.80
C GLU A 653 -11.10 -28.34 7.40
N THR A 654 -10.34 -27.69 8.27
CA THR A 654 -10.68 -26.39 8.86
C THR A 654 -10.50 -25.21 7.91
N ILE A 655 -9.74 -25.37 6.82
CA ILE A 655 -9.51 -24.28 5.85
C ILE A 655 -10.77 -24.03 5.05
N GLU A 656 -11.29 -22.81 5.13
CA GLU A 656 -12.51 -22.36 4.46
C GLU A 656 -12.20 -21.45 3.26
N GLU A 657 -11.10 -20.71 3.33
CA GLU A 657 -10.71 -19.74 2.31
C GLU A 657 -9.27 -19.95 1.83
N PHE A 658 -9.09 -19.86 0.49
CA PHE A 658 -7.79 -19.86 -0.15
C PHE A 658 -7.60 -18.55 -0.92
N GLY A 659 -6.54 -17.84 -0.64
CA GLY A 659 -6.13 -16.66 -1.39
C GLY A 659 -5.71 -16.99 -2.83
N LEU A 660 -5.77 -16.00 -3.69
CA LEU A 660 -5.26 -16.12 -5.06
C LEU A 660 -3.77 -16.47 -5.03
N ASN A 661 -3.32 -17.37 -5.90
CA ASN A 661 -1.93 -17.79 -6.07
C ASN A 661 -1.25 -18.38 -4.82
N THR A 662 -1.98 -18.86 -3.83
CA THR A 662 -1.41 -19.36 -2.56
C THR A 662 -0.23 -20.31 -2.78
N PHE A 663 -0.30 -21.24 -3.71
CA PHE A 663 0.76 -22.20 -4.07
C PHE A 663 1.24 -22.04 -5.52
N ASN A 664 1.08 -20.86 -6.11
CA ASN A 664 1.56 -20.61 -7.46
C ASN A 664 3.10 -20.64 -7.49
N ALA A 665 3.68 -21.11 -8.59
CA ALA A 665 5.13 -21.23 -8.78
C ALA A 665 5.86 -22.11 -7.73
N CYS A 666 5.16 -22.98 -6.99
CA CYS A 666 5.79 -24.00 -6.15
C CYS A 666 6.25 -25.14 -7.05
N PHE A 667 7.46 -25.01 -7.62
CA PHE A 667 7.99 -25.90 -8.63
C PHE A 667 8.41 -27.29 -8.11
N TYR A 668 8.39 -27.50 -6.81
CA TYR A 668 8.76 -28.77 -6.17
C TYR A 668 7.59 -29.46 -5.47
N LEU A 669 6.41 -28.85 -5.48
CA LEU A 669 5.22 -29.35 -4.81
C LEU A 669 4.63 -30.52 -5.63
N THR A 670 4.91 -31.76 -5.18
CA THR A 670 4.45 -33.01 -5.83
C THR A 670 3.18 -33.55 -5.21
N ASP A 671 2.97 -33.37 -3.92
CA ASP A 671 1.86 -34.00 -3.19
C ASP A 671 1.06 -32.98 -2.39
N VAL A 672 -0.26 -32.96 -2.62
CA VAL A 672 -1.21 -32.10 -1.95
C VAL A 672 -2.29 -32.97 -1.29
N TYR A 673 -2.31 -32.97 0.04
CA TYR A 673 -3.29 -33.72 0.81
C TYR A 673 -4.45 -32.81 1.23
N MET A 674 -5.59 -32.94 0.56
CA MET A 674 -6.77 -32.12 0.82
C MET A 674 -7.75 -32.85 1.75
N ARG A 675 -7.81 -32.45 3.00
CA ARG A 675 -8.61 -33.08 4.05
C ARG A 675 -10.10 -32.73 4.03
N HIS A 676 -10.59 -32.04 3.00
CA HIS A 676 -12.00 -31.74 2.81
C HIS A 676 -12.72 -32.86 2.09
N LYS A 677 -13.82 -33.37 2.67
CA LYS A 677 -14.69 -34.36 2.04
C LYS A 677 -15.61 -33.75 0.99
N GLU A 678 -15.91 -32.48 1.14
CA GLU A 678 -16.64 -31.66 0.18
C GLU A 678 -15.69 -30.61 -0.39
N ALA A 679 -15.90 -30.20 -1.64
CA ALA A 679 -15.11 -29.12 -2.21
C ALA A 679 -15.32 -27.83 -1.40
N PRO A 680 -14.26 -27.16 -0.92
CA PRO A 680 -14.38 -25.93 -0.15
C PRO A 680 -15.14 -24.84 -0.92
N TYR A 681 -15.95 -24.03 -0.22
CA TYR A 681 -16.91 -23.11 -0.87
C TYR A 681 -16.26 -21.88 -1.52
N TRP A 682 -15.22 -21.35 -0.90
CA TRP A 682 -14.53 -20.14 -1.38
C TRP A 682 -13.13 -20.47 -1.88
N ILE A 683 -12.99 -20.48 -3.19
CA ILE A 683 -11.71 -20.81 -3.78
C ILE A 683 -11.46 -19.90 -4.96
N SER A 684 -10.31 -19.24 -4.91
CA SER A 684 -9.75 -18.61 -6.09
C SER A 684 -9.49 -19.63 -7.19
N TRP A 685 -9.81 -19.28 -8.42
CA TRP A 685 -9.57 -20.13 -9.60
C TRP A 685 -8.08 -20.40 -9.87
N CYS A 686 -7.17 -19.74 -9.19
CA CYS A 686 -5.72 -19.79 -9.39
C CYS A 686 -4.94 -20.04 -8.08
N VAL A 687 -5.30 -21.07 -7.31
CA VAL A 687 -4.56 -21.45 -6.09
C VAL A 687 -3.25 -22.14 -6.42
N PHE A 688 -3.24 -23.02 -7.40
CA PHE A 688 -2.09 -23.77 -7.87
C PHE A 688 -1.67 -23.28 -9.25
N ALA A 689 -0.36 -23.34 -9.54
CA ALA A 689 0.13 -23.10 -10.89
C ALA A 689 -0.41 -24.12 -11.89
N SER A 690 -0.52 -23.71 -13.14
CA SER A 690 -0.76 -24.62 -14.26
C SER A 690 0.28 -25.73 -14.28
N LYS A 691 -0.02 -26.87 -14.94
CA LYS A 691 0.93 -27.96 -15.14
C LYS A 691 2.21 -27.44 -15.79
N PHE A 692 3.32 -27.91 -15.28
CA PHE A 692 4.64 -27.74 -15.91
C PHE A 692 5.08 -29.08 -16.46
N ASP A 693 5.71 -29.08 -17.62
CA ASP A 693 6.05 -30.31 -18.37
C ASP A 693 6.94 -31.28 -17.58
N ASP A 694 7.66 -30.81 -16.56
CA ASP A 694 8.63 -31.62 -15.77
C ASP A 694 8.19 -31.91 -14.33
N LEU A 695 7.01 -31.44 -13.89
CA LEU A 695 6.52 -31.67 -12.51
C LEU A 695 5.29 -32.56 -12.51
N TYR A 696 5.43 -33.73 -11.88
CA TYR A 696 4.33 -34.67 -11.69
C TYR A 696 3.66 -34.44 -10.33
N ARG A 697 2.44 -33.93 -10.34
CA ARG A 697 1.70 -33.49 -9.14
C ARG A 697 0.51 -34.37 -8.86
N THR A 698 0.35 -34.81 -7.60
CA THR A 698 -0.75 -35.65 -7.13
C THR A 698 -1.61 -34.90 -6.11
N LEU A 699 -2.93 -34.95 -6.30
CA LEU A 699 -3.92 -34.50 -5.33
C LEU A 699 -4.51 -35.71 -4.61
N HIS A 700 -4.35 -35.77 -3.29
CA HIS A 700 -4.86 -36.81 -2.42
C HIS A 700 -6.17 -36.38 -1.79
N LEU A 701 -7.22 -37.17 -1.97
CA LEU A 701 -8.59 -36.92 -1.50
C LEU A 701 -9.10 -38.08 -0.66
N TYR A 702 -10.18 -37.87 0.08
CA TYR A 702 -10.94 -38.94 0.72
C TYR A 702 -11.72 -39.75 -0.34
N PRO A 703 -11.94 -41.06 -0.10
CA PRO A 703 -12.79 -41.90 -0.94
C PRO A 703 -14.19 -41.28 -1.15
N GLY A 704 -14.61 -41.15 -2.41
CA GLY A 704 -15.89 -40.57 -2.84
C GLY A 704 -15.89 -39.03 -2.94
N SER A 705 -14.75 -38.35 -2.78
CA SER A 705 -14.66 -36.89 -2.87
C SER A 705 -14.34 -36.41 -4.27
N LYS A 706 -13.61 -37.17 -5.09
CA LYS A 706 -13.17 -36.75 -6.43
C LYS A 706 -14.29 -36.21 -7.31
N ALA A 707 -15.39 -36.96 -7.40
CA ALA A 707 -16.54 -36.54 -8.21
C ALA A 707 -17.16 -35.20 -7.77
N LYS A 708 -17.10 -34.87 -6.46
CA LYS A 708 -17.60 -33.62 -5.91
C LYS A 708 -16.70 -32.46 -6.29
N TYR A 709 -15.39 -32.68 -6.26
CA TYR A 709 -14.39 -31.69 -6.69
C TYR A 709 -14.47 -31.39 -8.18
N GLU A 710 -14.68 -32.43 -8.99
CA GLU A 710 -14.88 -32.30 -10.46
C GLU A 710 -16.17 -31.56 -10.83
N ALA A 711 -17.22 -31.75 -10.04
CA ALA A 711 -18.52 -31.10 -10.26
C ALA A 711 -18.56 -29.64 -9.75
N HIS A 712 -17.67 -29.25 -8.84
CA HIS A 712 -17.72 -27.95 -8.22
C HIS A 712 -17.20 -26.85 -9.18
N PRO A 713 -17.89 -25.68 -9.28
CA PRO A 713 -17.59 -24.64 -10.28
C PRO A 713 -16.14 -24.15 -10.28
N PHE A 714 -15.51 -24.12 -9.12
CA PHE A 714 -14.14 -23.60 -8.94
C PHE A 714 -13.10 -24.73 -8.88
N THR A 715 -13.31 -25.79 -8.10
CA THR A 715 -12.29 -26.84 -7.92
C THR A 715 -12.04 -27.66 -9.18
N LYS A 716 -12.99 -27.71 -10.11
CA LYS A 716 -12.75 -28.29 -11.45
C LYS A 716 -11.55 -27.64 -12.16
N ASN A 717 -11.27 -26.36 -11.89
CA ASN A 717 -10.13 -25.64 -12.47
C ASN A 717 -8.80 -25.97 -11.75
N TRP A 718 -8.84 -26.51 -10.54
CA TRP A 718 -7.64 -26.95 -9.84
C TRP A 718 -7.23 -28.35 -10.24
N ILE A 719 -8.22 -29.24 -10.34
CA ILE A 719 -7.98 -30.64 -10.68
C ILE A 719 -7.12 -30.75 -11.93
N VAL A 720 -7.33 -29.84 -12.91
CA VAL A 720 -6.50 -29.79 -14.12
C VAL A 720 -5.05 -29.40 -13.89
N CYS A 721 -4.72 -28.87 -12.71
CA CYS A 721 -3.35 -28.56 -12.33
C CYS A 721 -2.59 -29.77 -11.74
N PHE A 722 -3.26 -30.92 -11.59
CA PHE A 722 -2.71 -32.17 -11.07
C PHE A 722 -2.65 -33.22 -12.16
N ASP A 723 -1.58 -34.03 -12.18
CA ASP A 723 -1.42 -35.15 -13.10
C ASP A 723 -2.21 -36.34 -12.62
N ASN A 724 -2.28 -36.50 -11.29
CA ASN A 724 -3.06 -37.53 -10.61
C ASN A 724 -4.03 -36.95 -9.62
N VAL A 725 -5.21 -37.55 -9.52
CA VAL A 725 -6.15 -37.33 -8.41
C VAL A 725 -6.51 -38.69 -7.84
N VAL A 726 -6.04 -38.99 -6.65
CA VAL A 726 -6.21 -40.25 -5.96
C VAL A 726 -7.10 -40.12 -4.75
N GLU A 727 -7.86 -41.14 -4.43
CA GLU A 727 -8.77 -41.20 -3.28
C GLU A 727 -8.21 -42.18 -2.23
N ASP A 728 -7.11 -41.80 -1.61
CA ASP A 728 -6.31 -42.65 -0.73
C ASP A 728 -6.20 -42.13 0.71
N LEU A 729 -6.89 -41.03 1.05
CA LEU A 729 -6.89 -40.52 2.43
C LEU A 729 -7.73 -41.41 3.35
N GLU A 730 -7.11 -41.85 4.45
CA GLU A 730 -7.82 -42.60 5.51
C GLU A 730 -8.63 -41.63 6.40
N PRO A 731 -9.87 -42.02 6.81
CA PRO A 731 -10.76 -41.13 7.58
C PRO A 731 -10.24 -40.73 8.97
N THR A 732 -9.19 -41.36 9.47
CA THR A 732 -8.67 -41.15 10.82
C THR A 732 -7.15 -41.18 10.94
N GLY A 733 -6.42 -41.17 9.84
CA GLY A 733 -4.95 -41.29 9.82
C GLY A 733 -4.24 -39.95 9.85
N ILE A 734 -3.54 -39.66 10.95
CA ILE A 734 -2.41 -38.70 10.88
C ILE A 734 -1.31 -39.45 10.12
N HIS A 735 -1.12 -39.18 8.84
CA HIS A 735 0.13 -39.53 8.19
C HIS A 735 1.23 -38.76 8.89
N SER A 736 2.10 -39.46 9.61
CA SER A 736 3.32 -38.86 10.13
C SER A 736 4.17 -38.50 8.91
N VAL A 737 4.15 -37.25 8.52
CA VAL A 737 5.19 -36.66 7.68
C VAL A 737 6.47 -36.88 8.47
N THR A 738 7.33 -37.75 8.00
CA THR A 738 8.61 -38.04 8.65
C THR A 738 9.50 -36.83 8.39
N LEU A 739 9.78 -36.07 9.44
CA LEU A 739 10.72 -34.93 9.43
C LEU A 739 12.14 -35.45 9.19
#